data_68999b049aa559aa67179671a99052a2
#
_entry.id   68999b049aa559aa67179671a99052a2
#
_cell.length_a   1.000
_cell.length_b   1.000
_cell.length_c   1.000
_cell.angle_alpha   90.00
_cell.angle_beta   90.00
_cell.angle_gamma   90.00
#
_symmetry.space_group_name_H-M   'P 1'
#
loop_
_entity.id
_entity.type
_entity.pdbx_description
1 polymer ?
#
loop_
_entity_poly.entity_id
_entity_poly.type
_entity_poly.pdbx_seq_one_letter_code
_entity_poly.pdbx_strand_id
1 'polypeptide(L)'
;MVLDNRSCPLKVPGFHDIPIDVELPQDQFAAGINVWRGTILTAKELAMLNLINTITERPDWHVRIFQQEEIACWREDALSSLSLINDQTWSWCLKELQDKARDFEKQGHVLVFNTGSGVSKSDTAIPATTQAQLRDATVSLIQDLGEQTQSLNMQKPVVVNVVDPSLFPLVYGRTIVLVGGQPCGMDQGSWSSHLQVSQIAPERPPFAQEGAWEDLRLNCIWSTRFQWLPCEVEFNGPPGSTDVRISSYINNLHPKNRIVYSAIEAVLASSIKQWNKILIRAKWTERPGYRPSCEPSPREPIRIRTYGVDWKIKYPEWAKKLPEQSKEDQLSAGQYEAMCAQVEEYLQEPESEDKVHWCRVHTQRIPQDWKTRWGLQRTALTKYARMFFFEHSDPGTAYSYEDWKSGRTGEAIIGPADQEHWGRTFETGQFLLSHPWLKPHRWAFEPKGKKDDDHQFYTVTLQDEFRDKGLQVVTKLHSIELEPDIPSFSGDDWHTEGNANEHIVANAIYAFDFDNITEPQISFRQRLWHDSQQYVYDKIGAGDDPDDDESDFDHPEDNDDEDSWIYEPDPEEKYACWDVKYIGRLFGFETIQNAPAWQELGKVRMPPGRLISFPNAFQHRMSPLELQDKTKPGHCRFLTLSLVDPTYRICSTRNVPPQQPKWIDGSGSHMDLKEALKLKEELTKIHVRKDEATFELARNLVFSGFH
;
A
#
# COMPACT_ATOMS: atom_id res chain seq x y z
N MET A 1 10.49 -10.36 24.60
CA MET A 1 9.42 -11.28 25.08
C MET A 1 9.13 -12.26 23.95
N VAL A 2 8.93 -13.56 24.23
CA VAL A 2 8.54 -14.55 23.21
C VAL A 2 7.06 -14.86 23.42
N LEU A 3 6.24 -14.55 22.40
CA LEU A 3 4.84 -14.93 22.37
C LEU A 3 4.72 -16.40 21.95
N ASP A 4 3.94 -17.18 22.69
CA ASP A 4 3.78 -18.59 22.44
C ASP A 4 2.41 -19.09 22.93
N ASN A 5 1.56 -19.48 22.01
CA ASN A 5 0.25 -20.05 22.30
C ASN A 5 0.28 -21.55 22.66
N ARG A 6 1.48 -22.13 22.74
CA ARG A 6 1.72 -23.53 23.20
C ARG A 6 2.22 -23.56 24.65
N SER A 7 2.53 -22.40 25.22
CA SER A 7 3.08 -22.29 26.57
C SER A 7 2.03 -22.49 27.70
N CYS A 8 2.48 -22.87 28.86
CA CYS A 8 1.71 -22.87 30.11
C CYS A 8 2.44 -21.98 31.12
N PRO A 9 1.85 -20.84 31.57
CA PRO A 9 0.59 -20.25 31.10
C PRO A 9 0.63 -19.74 29.66
N LEU A 10 -0.54 -19.55 29.08
CA LEU A 10 -0.70 -19.05 27.68
C LEU A 10 -0.08 -17.64 27.52
N LYS A 11 0.95 -17.51 26.67
CA LYS A 11 1.68 -16.25 26.45
C LYS A 11 1.30 -15.64 25.10
N VAL A 12 0.12 -15.04 25.03
CA VAL A 12 -0.38 -14.36 23.83
C VAL A 12 -0.96 -13.00 24.19
N PRO A 13 -1.05 -12.06 23.25
CA PRO A 13 -1.68 -10.76 23.48
C PRO A 13 -3.09 -10.91 24.07
N GLY A 14 -3.42 -10.07 25.05
CA GLY A 14 -4.71 -10.09 25.73
C GLY A 14 -4.84 -11.09 26.88
N PHE A 15 -3.78 -11.86 27.22
CA PHE A 15 -3.78 -12.86 28.28
C PHE A 15 -2.57 -12.68 29.20
N HIS A 16 -2.74 -13.02 30.51
CA HIS A 16 -1.66 -13.02 31.50
C HIS A 16 -0.83 -11.74 31.51
N ASP A 17 -1.51 -10.60 31.59
CA ASP A 17 -0.92 -9.25 31.63
C ASP A 17 -0.13 -8.84 30.36
N ILE A 18 -0.25 -9.61 29.27
CA ILE A 18 0.32 -9.22 27.98
C ILE A 18 -0.69 -8.32 27.27
N PRO A 19 -0.37 -7.04 26.98
CA PRO A 19 -1.28 -6.13 26.30
C PRO A 19 -1.66 -6.64 24.92
N ILE A 20 -2.89 -6.33 24.47
CA ILE A 20 -3.33 -6.67 23.10
C ILE A 20 -2.52 -5.90 22.05
N ASP A 21 -2.06 -4.70 22.38
CA ASP A 21 -1.24 -3.79 21.57
C ASP A 21 0.26 -3.94 21.88
N VAL A 22 0.69 -5.12 22.36
CA VAL A 22 2.09 -5.38 22.62
C VAL A 22 2.93 -5.24 21.36
N GLU A 23 3.95 -4.43 21.43
CA GLU A 23 4.95 -4.29 20.38
C GLU A 23 6.14 -5.22 20.65
N LEU A 24 6.57 -5.93 19.60
CA LEU A 24 7.80 -6.73 19.67
C LEU A 24 8.97 -5.88 19.15
N PRO A 25 10.14 -5.93 19.81
CA PRO A 25 11.21 -4.98 19.54
C PRO A 25 11.92 -5.17 18.20
N GLN A 26 11.77 -6.27 17.48
CA GLN A 26 12.49 -6.54 16.24
C GLN A 26 11.77 -7.55 15.33
N ASP A 27 12.08 -7.49 14.04
CA ASP A 27 11.76 -8.50 13.02
C ASP A 27 10.26 -8.79 12.77
N GLN A 28 9.41 -7.78 12.90
CA GLN A 28 8.00 -7.89 12.58
C GLN A 28 7.77 -7.70 11.10
N PHE A 29 6.66 -8.23 10.59
CA PHE A 29 6.14 -7.85 9.30
C PHE A 29 5.16 -6.67 9.43
N ALA A 30 5.03 -5.88 8.36
CA ALA A 30 4.11 -4.75 8.36
C ALA A 30 2.66 -5.25 8.38
N ALA A 31 1.98 -5.02 9.51
CA ALA A 31 0.59 -5.35 9.72
C ALA A 31 -0.29 -4.10 9.55
N GLY A 32 -1.11 -4.11 8.51
CA GLY A 32 -2.02 -3.00 8.23
C GLY A 32 -1.30 -1.72 7.81
N ILE A 33 -2.10 -0.71 7.55
CA ILE A 33 -1.66 0.55 6.93
C ILE A 33 -0.94 1.51 7.87
N ASN A 34 -1.07 1.32 9.18
CA ASN A 34 -0.46 2.25 10.14
C ASN A 34 1.04 2.03 10.28
N VAL A 35 1.51 0.83 9.95
CA VAL A 35 2.89 0.39 10.11
C VAL A 35 3.71 0.64 8.83
N TRP A 36 3.06 0.77 7.67
CA TRP A 36 3.75 0.94 6.40
C TRP A 36 3.17 2.08 5.56
N ARG A 37 4.06 2.86 4.96
CA ARG A 37 3.71 3.91 4.01
C ARG A 37 4.54 3.72 2.75
N GLY A 38 3.87 3.61 1.61
CA GLY A 38 4.55 3.55 0.32
C GLY A 38 5.07 4.91 -0.11
N THR A 39 6.18 4.94 -0.84
CA THR A 39 6.62 6.16 -1.48
C THR A 39 5.59 6.60 -2.53
N ILE A 40 5.29 7.90 -2.57
CA ILE A 40 4.39 8.45 -3.58
C ILE A 40 4.94 8.20 -4.98
N LEU A 41 4.09 7.80 -5.90
CA LEU A 41 4.42 7.56 -7.30
C LEU A 41 3.87 8.68 -8.17
N THR A 42 4.62 9.07 -9.21
CA THR A 42 4.10 9.98 -10.23
C THR A 42 3.01 9.31 -11.07
N ALA A 43 2.15 10.10 -11.69
CA ALA A 43 1.13 9.59 -12.60
C ALA A 43 1.76 8.78 -13.77
N LYS A 44 2.96 9.18 -14.20
CA LYS A 44 3.73 8.44 -15.22
C LYS A 44 4.19 7.07 -14.71
N GLU A 45 4.72 7.00 -13.50
CA GLU A 45 5.10 5.72 -12.85
C GLU A 45 3.89 4.81 -12.67
N LEU A 46 2.76 5.36 -12.23
CA LEU A 46 1.50 4.61 -12.14
C LEU A 46 1.03 4.09 -13.50
N ALA A 47 1.14 4.90 -14.56
CA ALA A 47 0.81 4.49 -15.92
C ALA A 47 1.70 3.32 -16.38
N MET A 48 3.01 3.36 -16.07
CA MET A 48 3.95 2.27 -16.36
C MET A 48 3.60 0.97 -15.61
N LEU A 49 3.28 1.06 -14.31
CA LEU A 49 2.88 -0.10 -13.52
C LEU A 49 1.55 -0.70 -14.01
N ASN A 50 0.59 0.15 -14.39
CA ASN A 50 -0.68 -0.31 -14.95
C ASN A 50 -0.51 -0.93 -16.35
N LEU A 51 0.40 -0.40 -17.18
CA LEU A 51 0.75 -1.01 -18.46
C LEU A 51 1.34 -2.41 -18.26
N ILE A 52 2.28 -2.57 -17.33
CA ILE A 52 2.87 -3.87 -16.97
C ILE A 52 1.77 -4.85 -16.51
N ASN A 53 0.87 -4.40 -15.62
CA ASN A 53 -0.25 -5.22 -15.19
C ASN A 53 -1.15 -5.63 -16.37
N THR A 54 -1.46 -4.72 -17.28
CA THR A 54 -2.29 -4.97 -18.47
C THR A 54 -1.63 -5.99 -19.42
N ILE A 55 -0.33 -5.88 -19.65
CA ILE A 55 0.39 -6.83 -20.51
C ILE A 55 0.43 -8.21 -19.88
N THR A 56 0.62 -8.31 -18.56
CA THR A 56 0.63 -9.59 -17.84
C THR A 56 -0.76 -10.25 -17.72
N GLU A 57 -1.82 -9.59 -18.18
CA GLU A 57 -3.16 -10.20 -18.36
C GLU A 57 -3.33 -10.90 -19.73
N ARG A 58 -2.41 -10.67 -20.67
CA ARG A 58 -2.48 -11.28 -22.01
C ARG A 58 -2.09 -12.76 -21.93
N PRO A 59 -2.74 -13.66 -22.67
CA PRO A 59 -2.35 -15.07 -22.72
C PRO A 59 -0.89 -15.23 -23.14
N ASP A 60 -0.16 -16.12 -22.47
CA ASP A 60 1.24 -16.46 -22.78
C ASP A 60 2.19 -15.25 -22.85
N TRP A 61 1.85 -14.17 -22.13
CA TRP A 61 2.61 -12.92 -22.15
C TRP A 61 4.11 -13.14 -21.88
N HIS A 62 4.46 -14.07 -20.99
CA HIS A 62 5.81 -14.37 -20.56
C HIS A 62 6.67 -14.99 -21.66
N VAL A 63 6.06 -15.64 -22.65
CA VAL A 63 6.73 -16.15 -23.86
C VAL A 63 6.73 -15.09 -24.95
N ARG A 64 5.58 -14.43 -25.16
CA ARG A 64 5.38 -13.46 -26.25
C ARG A 64 6.19 -12.17 -26.06
N ILE A 65 6.56 -11.80 -24.83
CA ILE A 65 7.38 -10.62 -24.52
C ILE A 65 8.81 -10.67 -25.09
N PHE A 66 9.24 -11.82 -25.62
CA PHE A 66 10.52 -11.98 -26.31
C PHE A 66 10.37 -12.01 -27.85
N GLN A 67 9.16 -11.98 -28.39
CA GLN A 67 8.88 -12.01 -29.83
C GLN A 67 8.79 -10.58 -30.38
N GLN A 68 9.64 -10.26 -31.36
CA GLN A 68 9.78 -8.88 -31.86
C GLN A 68 8.48 -8.30 -32.46
N GLU A 69 7.69 -9.13 -33.12
CA GLU A 69 6.40 -8.71 -33.72
C GLU A 69 5.40 -8.32 -32.62
N GLU A 70 5.32 -9.12 -31.55
CA GLU A 70 4.47 -8.85 -30.39
C GLU A 70 4.91 -7.60 -29.62
N ILE A 71 6.22 -7.46 -29.42
CA ILE A 71 6.80 -6.27 -28.77
C ILE A 71 6.43 -5.01 -29.56
N ALA A 72 6.54 -5.06 -30.89
CA ALA A 72 6.20 -3.92 -31.74
C ALA A 72 4.71 -3.57 -31.66
N CYS A 73 3.83 -4.57 -31.73
CA CYS A 73 2.38 -4.38 -31.59
C CYS A 73 2.01 -3.79 -30.21
N TRP A 74 2.55 -4.38 -29.12
CA TRP A 74 2.24 -3.90 -27.77
C TRP A 74 2.80 -2.50 -27.50
N ARG A 75 3.93 -2.15 -28.13
CA ARG A 75 4.49 -0.80 -28.07
C ARG A 75 3.56 0.20 -28.76
N GLU A 76 3.09 -0.11 -29.95
CA GLU A 76 2.17 0.75 -30.71
C GLU A 76 0.85 0.97 -29.93
N ASP A 77 0.28 -0.12 -29.39
CA ASP A 77 -0.90 -0.07 -28.50
C ASP A 77 -0.67 0.88 -27.31
N ALA A 78 0.48 0.74 -26.63
CA ALA A 78 0.79 1.53 -25.44
C ALA A 78 1.00 3.01 -25.76
N LEU A 79 1.74 3.32 -26.82
CA LEU A 79 2.02 4.70 -27.23
C LEU A 79 0.79 5.43 -27.77
N SER A 80 -0.14 4.71 -28.39
CA SER A 80 -1.37 5.29 -28.95
C SER A 80 -2.47 5.47 -27.90
N SER A 81 -2.55 4.61 -26.90
CA SER A 81 -3.65 4.59 -25.93
C SER A 81 -3.35 5.32 -24.61
N LEU A 82 -2.08 5.54 -24.26
CA LEU A 82 -1.67 6.08 -22.97
C LEU A 82 -0.78 7.33 -23.13
N SER A 83 -1.34 8.50 -22.84
CA SER A 83 -0.66 9.79 -23.03
C SER A 83 0.63 9.97 -22.22
N LEU A 84 0.81 9.23 -21.11
CA LEU A 84 2.00 9.29 -20.25
C LEU A 84 3.08 8.25 -20.63
N ILE A 85 2.79 7.40 -21.61
CA ILE A 85 3.75 6.41 -22.11
C ILE A 85 4.41 6.93 -23.36
N ASN A 86 5.74 6.98 -23.37
CA ASN A 86 6.59 7.30 -24.49
C ASN A 86 7.64 6.20 -24.70
N ASP A 87 8.56 6.39 -25.64
CA ASP A 87 9.58 5.38 -25.96
C ASP A 87 10.49 5.05 -24.78
N GLN A 88 10.82 6.03 -23.97
CA GLN A 88 11.68 5.87 -22.81
C GLN A 88 10.99 5.01 -21.73
N THR A 89 9.75 5.37 -21.40
CA THR A 89 8.95 4.62 -20.41
C THR A 89 8.59 3.22 -20.93
N TRP A 90 8.31 3.08 -22.22
CA TRP A 90 8.12 1.76 -22.84
C TRP A 90 9.37 0.88 -22.69
N SER A 91 10.55 1.43 -22.95
CA SER A 91 11.81 0.68 -22.81
C SER A 91 11.98 0.12 -21.40
N TRP A 92 11.64 0.89 -20.39
CA TRP A 92 11.63 0.43 -19.00
C TRP A 92 10.58 -0.66 -18.74
N CYS A 93 9.33 -0.45 -19.20
CA CYS A 93 8.28 -1.46 -19.07
C CYS A 93 8.69 -2.78 -19.75
N LEU A 94 9.30 -2.72 -20.93
CA LEU A 94 9.78 -3.91 -21.65
C LEU A 94 10.85 -4.65 -20.85
N LYS A 95 11.85 -3.95 -20.33
CA LYS A 95 12.92 -4.56 -19.52
C LYS A 95 12.37 -5.22 -18.25
N GLU A 96 11.49 -4.52 -17.56
CA GLU A 96 10.83 -5.05 -16.37
C GLU A 96 9.97 -6.28 -16.68
N LEU A 97 9.20 -6.26 -17.78
CA LEU A 97 8.40 -7.40 -18.23
C LEU A 97 9.26 -8.61 -18.59
N GLN A 98 10.39 -8.39 -19.26
CA GLN A 98 11.32 -9.48 -19.61
C GLN A 98 11.92 -10.12 -18.36
N ASP A 99 12.26 -9.35 -17.34
CA ASP A 99 12.78 -9.88 -16.08
C ASP A 99 11.67 -10.65 -15.32
N LYS A 100 10.47 -10.10 -15.26
CA LYS A 100 9.30 -10.76 -14.67
C LYS A 100 8.92 -12.05 -15.40
N ALA A 101 9.08 -12.11 -16.71
CA ALA A 101 8.83 -13.32 -17.48
C ALA A 101 9.80 -14.44 -17.10
N ARG A 102 11.11 -14.14 -16.95
CA ARG A 102 12.11 -15.09 -16.49
C ARG A 102 11.86 -15.60 -15.07
N ASP A 103 11.35 -14.72 -14.18
CA ASP A 103 10.99 -15.10 -12.82
C ASP A 103 9.69 -15.94 -12.82
N PHE A 104 8.70 -15.57 -13.66
CA PHE A 104 7.47 -16.32 -13.83
C PHE A 104 7.69 -17.78 -14.29
N GLU A 105 8.61 -18.01 -15.22
CA GLU A 105 8.96 -19.36 -15.66
C GLU A 105 9.47 -20.25 -14.51
N LYS A 106 10.14 -19.65 -13.52
CA LYS A 106 10.68 -20.38 -12.37
C LYS A 106 9.64 -20.56 -11.25
N GLN A 107 8.76 -19.59 -11.06
CA GLN A 107 7.92 -19.51 -9.86
C GLN A 107 6.43 -19.69 -10.14
N GLY A 108 5.97 -19.53 -11.37
CA GLY A 108 4.57 -19.65 -11.78
C GLY A 108 3.67 -18.52 -11.31
N HIS A 109 4.21 -17.39 -10.84
CA HIS A 109 3.47 -16.20 -10.48
C HIS A 109 4.22 -14.92 -10.85
N VAL A 110 3.50 -13.83 -11.02
CA VAL A 110 4.06 -12.52 -11.37
C VAL A 110 3.68 -11.46 -10.35
N LEU A 111 4.65 -10.62 -9.97
CA LEU A 111 4.43 -9.45 -9.10
C LEU A 111 4.10 -8.23 -9.97
N VAL A 112 2.98 -7.57 -9.68
CA VAL A 112 2.55 -6.31 -10.30
C VAL A 112 2.40 -5.23 -9.23
N PHE A 113 2.33 -3.96 -9.65
CA PHE A 113 2.24 -2.80 -8.75
C PHE A 113 3.38 -2.74 -7.72
N ASN A 114 4.60 -2.98 -8.17
CA ASN A 114 5.77 -2.95 -7.30
C ASN A 114 6.06 -1.52 -6.80
N THR A 115 5.80 -1.28 -5.52
CA THR A 115 6.07 -0.02 -4.79
C THR A 115 6.98 -0.26 -3.58
N GLY A 116 7.82 -1.30 -3.66
CA GLY A 116 8.58 -1.87 -2.53
C GLY A 116 8.00 -3.20 -2.07
N SER A 117 6.72 -3.40 -2.25
CA SER A 117 5.97 -4.65 -2.30
C SER A 117 4.92 -4.52 -3.40
N GLY A 118 4.09 -5.51 -3.62
CA GLY A 118 3.11 -5.47 -4.70
C GLY A 118 2.05 -6.56 -4.57
N VAL A 119 1.35 -6.78 -5.68
CA VAL A 119 0.34 -7.84 -5.82
C VAL A 119 0.92 -8.96 -6.65
N SER A 120 1.02 -10.16 -6.08
CA SER A 120 1.41 -11.38 -6.78
C SER A 120 0.18 -12.07 -7.35
N LYS A 121 0.20 -12.50 -8.61
CA LYS A 121 -0.91 -13.20 -9.26
C LYS A 121 -0.44 -14.42 -10.05
N SER A 122 -1.28 -15.47 -10.07
CA SER A 122 -1.05 -16.70 -10.83
C SER A 122 -2.36 -17.34 -11.24
N ASP A 123 -2.43 -17.82 -12.48
CA ASP A 123 -3.58 -18.56 -13.02
C ASP A 123 -3.33 -20.07 -13.02
N THR A 124 -2.14 -20.51 -12.66
CA THR A 124 -1.71 -21.92 -12.73
C THR A 124 -1.24 -22.48 -11.40
N ALA A 125 -1.27 -21.68 -10.33
CA ALA A 125 -0.76 -22.08 -9.01
C ALA A 125 -1.56 -23.22 -8.38
N ILE A 126 -2.86 -23.34 -8.71
CA ILE A 126 -3.77 -24.34 -8.15
C ILE A 126 -4.17 -25.34 -9.24
N PRO A 127 -3.98 -26.65 -9.01
CA PRO A 127 -4.41 -27.68 -9.95
C PRO A 127 -5.93 -27.66 -10.19
N ALA A 128 -6.38 -27.90 -11.42
CA ALA A 128 -7.79 -27.96 -11.78
C ALA A 128 -8.58 -28.99 -10.95
N THR A 129 -7.94 -30.06 -10.53
CA THR A 129 -8.55 -31.08 -9.64
C THR A 129 -8.87 -30.50 -8.27
N THR A 130 -7.99 -29.72 -7.68
CA THR A 130 -8.22 -29.03 -6.41
C THR A 130 -9.32 -27.98 -6.54
N GLN A 131 -9.32 -27.23 -7.64
CA GLN A 131 -10.38 -26.28 -7.96
C GLN A 131 -11.76 -26.95 -8.02
N ALA A 132 -11.88 -28.08 -8.74
CA ALA A 132 -13.10 -28.84 -8.84
C ALA A 132 -13.56 -29.39 -7.47
N GLN A 133 -12.63 -29.94 -6.69
CA GLN A 133 -12.92 -30.43 -5.33
C GLN A 133 -13.46 -29.32 -4.42
N LEU A 134 -12.84 -28.15 -4.47
CA LEU A 134 -13.28 -27.01 -3.66
C LEU A 134 -14.67 -26.52 -4.10
N ARG A 135 -14.91 -26.42 -5.41
CA ARG A 135 -16.20 -26.04 -5.97
C ARG A 135 -17.30 -26.99 -5.50
N ASP A 136 -17.13 -28.30 -5.73
CA ASP A 136 -18.18 -29.31 -5.46
C ASP A 136 -18.46 -29.38 -3.96
N ALA A 137 -17.44 -29.34 -3.11
CA ALA A 137 -17.60 -29.32 -1.66
C ALA A 137 -18.27 -28.03 -1.15
N THR A 138 -18.00 -26.88 -1.76
CA THR A 138 -18.60 -25.59 -1.40
C THR A 138 -20.10 -25.58 -1.72
N VAL A 139 -20.53 -26.18 -2.84
CA VAL A 139 -21.95 -26.32 -3.17
C VAL A 139 -22.68 -27.05 -2.06
N SER A 140 -22.14 -28.18 -1.57
CA SER A 140 -22.73 -28.93 -0.46
C SER A 140 -22.85 -28.11 0.83
N LEU A 141 -21.79 -27.34 1.16
CA LEU A 141 -21.78 -26.47 2.33
C LEU A 141 -22.81 -25.33 2.24
N ILE A 142 -22.99 -24.75 1.05
CA ILE A 142 -24.02 -23.71 0.82
C ILE A 142 -25.43 -24.30 0.99
N GLN A 143 -25.66 -25.50 0.52
CA GLN A 143 -26.97 -26.21 0.70
C GLN A 143 -27.26 -26.42 2.19
N ASP A 144 -26.31 -26.95 2.96
CA ASP A 144 -26.43 -27.16 4.40
C ASP A 144 -26.74 -25.83 5.15
N LEU A 145 -26.09 -24.71 4.74
CA LEU A 145 -26.35 -23.37 5.28
C LEU A 145 -27.77 -22.87 4.88
N GLY A 146 -28.18 -23.11 3.66
CA GLY A 146 -29.52 -22.73 3.16
C GLY A 146 -30.64 -23.34 4.00
N GLU A 147 -30.52 -24.61 4.35
CA GLU A 147 -31.49 -25.31 5.23
C GLU A 147 -31.52 -24.68 6.65
N GLN A 148 -30.34 -24.32 7.19
CA GLN A 148 -30.24 -23.65 8.50
C GLN A 148 -30.87 -22.25 8.47
N THR A 149 -30.62 -21.46 7.42
CA THR A 149 -31.13 -20.10 7.24
C THR A 149 -32.65 -20.11 7.08
N GLN A 150 -33.20 -21.04 6.32
CA GLN A 150 -34.66 -21.25 6.19
C GLN A 150 -35.30 -21.56 7.52
N SER A 151 -34.67 -22.40 8.36
CA SER A 151 -35.19 -22.76 9.68
C SER A 151 -35.29 -21.53 10.62
N LEU A 152 -34.56 -20.46 10.35
CA LEU A 152 -34.56 -19.20 11.11
C LEU A 152 -35.41 -18.09 10.45
N ASN A 153 -36.12 -18.37 9.36
CA ASN A 153 -36.90 -17.40 8.57
C ASN A 153 -36.06 -16.15 8.13
N MET A 154 -34.80 -16.33 7.84
CA MET A 154 -33.93 -15.27 7.35
C MET A 154 -33.96 -15.16 5.82
N GLN A 155 -33.91 -13.94 5.30
CA GLN A 155 -33.71 -13.72 3.86
C GLN A 155 -32.32 -14.21 3.43
N LYS A 156 -32.23 -14.78 2.22
CA LYS A 156 -30.95 -15.17 1.62
C LYS A 156 -30.11 -13.90 1.33
N PRO A 157 -28.95 -13.75 1.95
CA PRO A 157 -28.10 -12.58 1.68
C PRO A 157 -27.42 -12.72 0.31
N VAL A 158 -27.11 -11.59 -0.34
CA VAL A 158 -26.32 -11.54 -1.59
C VAL A 158 -24.94 -12.15 -1.37
N VAL A 159 -24.30 -11.87 -0.22
CA VAL A 159 -23.01 -12.46 0.17
C VAL A 159 -23.25 -13.59 1.16
N VAL A 160 -23.05 -14.82 0.73
CA VAL A 160 -23.16 -16.02 1.56
C VAL A 160 -21.79 -16.39 2.09
N ASN A 161 -21.55 -16.14 3.39
CA ASN A 161 -20.31 -16.56 4.05
C ASN A 161 -20.43 -18.03 4.49
N VAL A 162 -19.73 -18.90 3.78
CA VAL A 162 -19.71 -20.36 4.03
C VAL A 162 -18.81 -20.71 5.21
N VAL A 163 -17.63 -20.05 5.26
CA VAL A 163 -16.72 -20.06 6.42
C VAL A 163 -16.48 -18.60 6.77
N ASP A 164 -16.94 -18.18 7.93
CA ASP A 164 -16.95 -16.77 8.36
C ASP A 164 -16.15 -16.61 9.66
N PRO A 165 -14.98 -15.95 9.63
CA PRO A 165 -14.17 -15.74 10.84
C PRO A 165 -14.87 -14.84 11.87
N SER A 166 -15.83 -14.02 11.45
CA SER A 166 -16.62 -13.15 12.33
C SER A 166 -17.75 -13.88 13.06
N LEU A 167 -18.03 -15.11 12.67
CA LEU A 167 -19.00 -15.95 13.35
C LEU A 167 -18.28 -16.85 14.38
N PHE A 168 -18.72 -16.88 15.62
CA PHE A 168 -18.05 -17.55 16.75
C PHE A 168 -16.60 -17.09 16.96
N PRO A 169 -16.33 -15.76 17.01
CA PRO A 169 -14.98 -15.25 17.32
C PRO A 169 -14.60 -15.57 18.78
N LEU A 170 -13.35 -15.32 19.15
CA LEU A 170 -13.02 -15.14 20.56
C LEU A 170 -13.68 -13.87 21.05
N VAL A 171 -14.46 -13.99 22.14
CA VAL A 171 -15.13 -12.89 22.85
C VAL A 171 -14.54 -12.80 24.24
N TYR A 172 -13.85 -11.72 24.55
CA TYR A 172 -13.32 -11.46 25.89
C TYR A 172 -14.47 -11.39 26.92
N GLY A 173 -14.28 -12.01 28.08
CA GLY A 173 -15.30 -12.18 29.11
C GLY A 173 -16.32 -13.32 28.85
N ARG A 174 -16.25 -14.01 27.71
CA ARG A 174 -17.25 -15.00 27.31
C ARG A 174 -16.66 -16.33 26.84
N THR A 175 -15.65 -16.29 25.97
CA THR A 175 -15.08 -17.49 25.32
C THR A 175 -14.25 -18.30 26.30
N ILE A 176 -14.41 -19.61 26.26
CA ILE A 176 -13.62 -20.56 27.04
C ILE A 176 -12.30 -20.83 26.33
N VAL A 177 -11.18 -20.69 27.06
CA VAL A 177 -9.83 -20.82 26.53
C VAL A 177 -9.04 -21.84 27.33
N LEU A 178 -8.29 -22.70 26.65
CA LEU A 178 -7.35 -23.65 27.23
C LEU A 178 -6.03 -22.93 27.52
N VAL A 179 -5.74 -22.69 28.79
CA VAL A 179 -4.53 -21.94 29.22
C VAL A 179 -3.35 -22.84 29.59
N GLY A 180 -3.56 -24.15 29.57
CA GLY A 180 -2.59 -25.17 30.03
C GLY A 180 -1.62 -25.70 28.97
N GLY A 181 -1.53 -25.05 27.78
CA GLY A 181 -0.61 -25.44 26.70
C GLY A 181 -1.04 -26.66 25.88
N GLN A 182 -2.08 -27.38 26.31
CA GLN A 182 -2.61 -28.53 25.57
C GLN A 182 -3.38 -28.07 24.31
N PRO A 183 -3.20 -28.75 23.15
CA PRO A 183 -3.92 -28.37 21.94
C PRO A 183 -5.37 -28.88 21.96
N CYS A 184 -6.29 -28.05 21.51
CA CYS A 184 -7.58 -28.52 21.06
C CYS A 184 -7.39 -29.23 19.70
N GLY A 185 -7.43 -30.56 19.71
CA GLY A 185 -7.18 -31.38 18.52
C GLY A 185 -8.33 -31.33 17.50
N MET A 186 -8.11 -31.99 16.36
CA MET A 186 -9.09 -32.16 15.30
C MET A 186 -10.14 -33.24 15.61
N ASP A 187 -9.94 -34.05 16.65
CA ASP A 187 -10.79 -35.18 17.00
C ASP A 187 -11.88 -34.76 17.99
N GLN A 188 -13.13 -35.02 17.62
CA GLN A 188 -14.30 -34.69 18.43
C GLN A 188 -14.28 -35.30 19.84
N GLY A 189 -13.73 -36.51 20.01
CA GLY A 189 -13.63 -37.19 21.30
C GLY A 189 -12.73 -36.45 22.32
N SER A 190 -11.79 -35.62 21.88
CA SER A 190 -10.90 -34.86 22.76
C SER A 190 -11.53 -33.56 23.27
N TRP A 191 -12.53 -33.01 22.60
CA TRP A 191 -13.07 -31.68 22.93
C TRP A 191 -13.78 -31.64 24.29
N SER A 192 -14.53 -32.67 24.62
CA SER A 192 -15.27 -32.74 25.89
C SER A 192 -14.33 -32.84 27.11
N SER A 193 -13.19 -33.50 26.97
CA SER A 193 -12.23 -33.67 28.09
C SER A 193 -11.46 -32.37 28.41
N HIS A 194 -11.34 -31.46 27.48
CA HIS A 194 -10.61 -30.21 27.64
C HIS A 194 -11.40 -29.14 28.42
N LEU A 195 -12.73 -29.23 28.51
CA LEU A 195 -13.56 -28.28 29.23
C LEU A 195 -13.25 -28.23 30.76
N GLN A 196 -12.63 -29.26 31.32
CA GLN A 196 -12.27 -29.32 32.75
C GLN A 196 -11.03 -28.50 33.12
N VAL A 197 -10.19 -28.11 32.14
CA VAL A 197 -8.95 -27.36 32.32
C VAL A 197 -8.98 -26.01 31.66
N SER A 198 -10.16 -25.49 31.35
CA SER A 198 -10.37 -24.25 30.63
C SER A 198 -10.73 -23.09 31.55
N GLN A 199 -10.42 -21.89 31.12
CA GLN A 199 -10.79 -20.64 31.79
C GLN A 199 -11.59 -19.77 30.82
N ILE A 200 -12.42 -18.88 31.38
CA ILE A 200 -13.04 -17.84 30.57
C ILE A 200 -11.96 -16.81 30.22
N ALA A 201 -11.92 -16.36 28.96
CA ALA A 201 -11.08 -15.27 28.53
C ALA A 201 -11.30 -14.02 29.43
N PRO A 202 -10.27 -13.20 29.73
CA PRO A 202 -10.42 -12.06 30.61
C PRO A 202 -11.52 -11.12 30.12
N GLU A 203 -12.27 -10.49 31.03
CA GLU A 203 -13.36 -9.55 30.67
C GLU A 203 -12.83 -8.32 29.91
N ARG A 204 -11.65 -7.87 30.31
CA ARG A 204 -10.93 -6.75 29.69
C ARG A 204 -9.50 -7.19 29.46
N PRO A 205 -9.08 -7.38 28.22
CA PRO A 205 -7.67 -7.67 27.94
C PRO A 205 -6.82 -6.46 28.33
N PRO A 206 -5.60 -6.68 28.83
CA PRO A 206 -4.65 -5.60 29.07
C PRO A 206 -4.40 -4.78 27.80
N PHE A 207 -4.28 -3.46 27.95
CA PHE A 207 -4.00 -2.53 26.87
C PHE A 207 -2.95 -1.52 27.36
N ALA A 208 -1.83 -1.37 26.63
CA ALA A 208 -0.69 -0.59 27.11
C ALA A 208 -0.88 0.93 26.96
N GLN A 209 -1.71 1.35 26.01
CA GLN A 209 -1.85 2.77 25.63
C GLN A 209 -3.02 3.50 26.33
N GLU A 210 -3.46 3.03 27.49
CA GLU A 210 -4.47 3.73 28.28
C GLU A 210 -3.95 5.11 28.73
N GLY A 211 -4.38 6.18 28.06
CA GLY A 211 -4.14 7.55 28.52
C GLY A 211 -3.52 8.53 27.52
N ALA A 212 -3.14 8.14 26.34
CA ALA A 212 -2.66 9.07 25.32
C ALA A 212 -3.82 9.81 24.63
N TRP A 213 -4.10 11.03 25.02
CA TRP A 213 -5.20 11.85 24.51
C TRP A 213 -5.15 12.13 23.00
N GLU A 214 -4.00 12.01 22.39
CA GLU A 214 -3.83 12.19 20.94
C GLU A 214 -4.23 10.96 20.11
N ASP A 215 -4.48 9.81 20.73
CA ASP A 215 -4.63 8.52 20.04
C ASP A 215 -6.02 7.86 20.15
N LEU A 216 -7.07 8.61 20.45
CA LEU A 216 -8.44 8.08 20.41
C LEU A 216 -8.77 7.37 19.08
N ARG A 217 -8.14 7.80 17.98
CA ARG A 217 -8.31 7.17 16.66
C ARG A 217 -7.52 5.87 16.50
N LEU A 218 -6.34 5.77 17.11
CA LEU A 218 -5.56 4.52 17.13
C LEU A 218 -6.27 3.43 17.93
N ASN A 219 -6.98 3.81 18.99
CA ASN A 219 -7.77 2.86 19.77
C ASN A 219 -8.92 2.22 18.98
N CYS A 220 -9.38 2.86 17.88
CA CYS A 220 -10.43 2.31 17.04
C CYS A 220 -9.95 1.14 16.16
N ILE A 221 -8.65 0.96 15.95
CA ILE A 221 -8.11 -0.15 15.15
C ILE A 221 -7.98 -1.45 15.95
N TRP A 222 -7.98 -1.35 17.29
CA TRP A 222 -7.92 -2.48 18.22
C TRP A 222 -9.32 -2.82 18.73
N SER A 223 -9.57 -4.11 18.95
CA SER A 223 -10.79 -4.58 19.58
C SER A 223 -10.50 -5.14 20.96
N THR A 224 -11.00 -4.47 22.02
CA THR A 224 -10.96 -4.97 23.40
C THR A 224 -12.01 -6.05 23.66
N ARG A 225 -12.86 -6.37 22.68
CA ARG A 225 -13.96 -7.30 22.85
C ARG A 225 -13.85 -8.55 22.00
N PHE A 226 -13.27 -8.46 20.80
CA PHE A 226 -13.27 -9.55 19.84
C PHE A 226 -11.88 -9.79 19.27
N GLN A 227 -11.64 -11.05 18.89
CA GLN A 227 -10.51 -11.46 18.05
C GLN A 227 -10.95 -12.60 17.13
N TRP A 228 -10.59 -12.54 15.86
CA TRP A 228 -10.73 -13.70 14.98
C TRP A 228 -9.83 -14.84 15.44
N LEU A 229 -10.32 -16.07 15.24
CA LEU A 229 -9.59 -17.27 15.61
C LEU A 229 -8.91 -17.87 14.37
N PRO A 230 -7.58 -17.72 14.21
CA PRO A 230 -6.84 -18.41 13.17
C PRO A 230 -6.77 -19.91 13.44
N CYS A 231 -6.61 -20.73 12.41
CA CYS A 231 -6.19 -22.12 12.54
C CYS A 231 -4.66 -22.23 12.56
N GLU A 232 -4.18 -23.32 13.14
CA GLU A 232 -2.76 -23.68 13.15
C GLU A 232 -2.40 -24.45 11.88
N VAL A 233 -1.27 -24.07 11.28
CA VAL A 233 -0.74 -24.66 10.05
C VAL A 233 0.68 -25.11 10.29
N GLU A 234 0.98 -26.36 10.07
CA GLU A 234 2.30 -26.98 10.24
C GLU A 234 2.91 -27.36 8.90
N PHE A 235 4.20 -27.12 8.72
CA PHE A 235 4.94 -27.57 7.56
C PHE A 235 5.22 -29.07 7.65
N ASN A 236 4.75 -29.86 6.67
CA ASN A 236 4.86 -31.31 6.68
C ASN A 236 5.73 -31.91 5.58
N GLY A 237 6.11 -31.10 4.57
CA GLY A 237 7.03 -31.49 3.49
C GLY A 237 8.52 -31.51 3.91
N PRO A 238 9.45 -31.87 3.02
CA PRO A 238 10.88 -31.75 3.26
C PRO A 238 11.33 -30.30 3.48
N PRO A 239 12.53 -30.03 4.02
CA PRO A 239 13.08 -28.68 4.11
C PRO A 239 13.00 -27.93 2.77
N GLY A 240 12.57 -26.68 2.82
CA GLY A 240 12.33 -25.85 1.63
C GLY A 240 10.95 -26.04 0.97
N SER A 241 10.19 -27.11 1.32
CA SER A 241 8.83 -27.31 0.81
C SER A 241 7.84 -26.39 1.52
N THR A 242 6.89 -25.85 0.74
CA THR A 242 5.74 -25.10 1.25
C THR A 242 4.54 -26.01 1.56
N ASP A 243 4.69 -27.32 1.48
CA ASP A 243 3.62 -28.25 1.83
C ASP A 243 3.26 -28.13 3.31
N VAL A 244 1.97 -28.06 3.58
CA VAL A 244 1.45 -27.79 4.91
C VAL A 244 0.28 -28.71 5.25
N ARG A 245 0.04 -28.84 6.55
CA ARG A 245 -1.13 -29.48 7.13
C ARG A 245 -1.78 -28.56 8.16
N ILE A 246 -3.09 -28.46 8.13
CA ILE A 246 -3.86 -27.77 9.16
C ILE A 246 -4.00 -28.68 10.37
N SER A 247 -3.45 -28.23 11.52
CA SER A 247 -3.35 -29.05 12.74
C SER A 247 -4.37 -28.69 13.83
N SER A 248 -5.12 -27.58 13.66
CA SER A 248 -6.29 -27.25 14.47
C SER A 248 -7.50 -27.00 13.55
N TYR A 249 -8.72 -27.03 14.11
CA TYR A 249 -9.89 -26.83 13.26
C TYR A 249 -9.94 -25.39 12.69
N ILE A 250 -10.50 -25.26 11.48
CA ILE A 250 -10.84 -23.95 10.91
C ILE A 250 -12.14 -23.48 11.56
N ASN A 251 -12.16 -22.27 12.11
CA ASN A 251 -13.36 -21.71 12.73
C ASN A 251 -14.54 -21.73 11.73
N ASN A 252 -15.66 -22.30 12.14
CA ASN A 252 -16.87 -22.52 11.33
C ASN A 252 -16.78 -23.54 10.18
N LEU A 253 -15.69 -24.30 10.07
CA LEU A 253 -15.59 -25.43 9.17
C LEU A 253 -15.31 -26.71 9.96
N HIS A 254 -16.30 -27.62 10.02
CA HIS A 254 -16.17 -28.85 10.80
C HIS A 254 -15.08 -29.76 10.20
N PRO A 255 -14.18 -30.37 11.03
CA PRO A 255 -13.11 -31.25 10.55
C PRO A 255 -13.56 -32.47 9.75
N LYS A 256 -14.85 -32.89 9.82
CA LYS A 256 -15.39 -33.93 8.95
C LYS A 256 -15.29 -33.61 7.45
N ASN A 257 -15.21 -32.32 7.09
CA ASN A 257 -15.12 -31.86 5.71
C ASN A 257 -13.69 -31.99 5.17
N ARG A 258 -13.10 -33.17 5.25
CA ARG A 258 -11.69 -33.46 4.91
C ARG A 258 -11.28 -32.99 3.51
N ILE A 259 -12.18 -33.07 2.53
CA ILE A 259 -11.92 -32.64 1.15
C ILE A 259 -11.67 -31.13 1.11
N VAL A 260 -12.48 -30.35 1.85
CA VAL A 260 -12.29 -28.88 1.91
C VAL A 260 -10.98 -28.53 2.60
N TYR A 261 -10.64 -29.20 3.71
CA TYR A 261 -9.36 -29.00 4.38
C TYR A 261 -8.18 -29.28 3.45
N SER A 262 -8.20 -30.42 2.74
CA SER A 262 -7.12 -30.77 1.81
C SER A 262 -7.01 -29.78 0.64
N ALA A 263 -8.13 -29.27 0.13
CA ALA A 263 -8.11 -28.23 -0.90
C ALA A 263 -7.54 -26.89 -0.36
N ILE A 264 -7.93 -26.51 0.87
CA ILE A 264 -7.37 -25.31 1.53
C ILE A 264 -5.85 -25.46 1.77
N GLU A 265 -5.39 -26.64 2.21
CA GLU A 265 -3.95 -26.92 2.38
C GLU A 265 -3.16 -26.73 1.06
N ALA A 266 -3.71 -27.20 -0.07
CA ALA A 266 -3.09 -27.00 -1.38
C ALA A 266 -3.06 -25.52 -1.80
N VAL A 267 -4.11 -24.74 -1.52
CA VAL A 267 -4.12 -23.29 -1.78
C VAL A 267 -3.13 -22.59 -0.86
N LEU A 268 -3.05 -22.97 0.42
CA LEU A 268 -2.08 -22.45 1.39
C LEU A 268 -0.64 -22.66 0.92
N ALA A 269 -0.29 -23.88 0.48
CA ALA A 269 1.05 -24.19 -0.01
C ALA A 269 1.47 -23.27 -1.16
N SER A 270 0.54 -22.93 -2.06
CA SER A 270 0.75 -22.00 -3.16
C SER A 270 0.79 -20.53 -2.70
N SER A 271 -0.06 -20.18 -1.72
CA SER A 271 -0.08 -18.84 -1.13
C SER A 271 1.22 -18.51 -0.40
N ILE A 272 1.82 -19.46 0.30
CA ILE A 272 3.11 -19.29 0.99
C ILE A 272 4.21 -18.86 0.00
N LYS A 273 4.24 -19.45 -1.20
CA LYS A 273 5.21 -19.05 -2.24
C LYS A 273 5.03 -17.59 -2.65
N GLN A 274 3.77 -17.14 -2.79
CA GLN A 274 3.47 -15.76 -3.13
C GLN A 274 3.69 -14.82 -1.93
N TRP A 275 3.34 -15.22 -0.70
CA TRP A 275 3.61 -14.44 0.51
C TRP A 275 5.10 -14.17 0.72
N ASN A 276 5.95 -15.14 0.42
CA ASN A 276 7.40 -14.95 0.44
C ASN A 276 7.86 -13.79 -0.45
N LYS A 277 7.11 -13.43 -1.50
CA LYS A 277 7.42 -12.34 -2.43
C LYS A 277 6.87 -10.98 -2.00
N ILE A 278 5.81 -10.95 -1.20
CA ILE A 278 5.08 -9.71 -0.92
C ILE A 278 5.21 -9.21 0.52
N LEU A 279 5.65 -10.05 1.46
CA LEU A 279 5.77 -9.68 2.87
C LEU A 279 6.77 -8.54 3.05
N ILE A 280 6.39 -7.52 3.80
CA ILE A 280 7.20 -6.33 4.08
C ILE A 280 7.77 -6.46 5.50
N ARG A 281 9.10 -6.47 5.64
CA ARG A 281 9.71 -6.39 6.97
C ARG A 281 9.64 -4.95 7.47
N ALA A 282 9.15 -4.82 8.70
CA ALA A 282 9.08 -3.56 9.41
C ALA A 282 10.37 -3.35 10.20
N LYS A 283 11.14 -2.33 9.86
CA LYS A 283 12.22 -1.84 10.74
C LYS A 283 11.68 -0.71 11.60
N TRP A 284 11.73 -0.90 12.90
CA TRP A 284 11.42 0.15 13.86
C TRP A 284 12.65 1.03 14.05
N THR A 285 12.54 2.29 13.73
CA THR A 285 13.57 3.28 14.06
C THR A 285 13.17 3.99 15.35
N GLU A 286 13.88 3.72 16.42
CA GLU A 286 13.81 4.49 17.64
C GLU A 286 14.61 5.79 17.46
N ARG A 287 13.93 6.87 17.12
CA ARG A 287 14.53 8.22 17.22
C ARG A 287 14.13 8.82 18.56
N PRO A 288 15.10 9.20 19.45
CA PRO A 288 14.76 9.86 20.70
C PRO A 288 13.87 11.09 20.46
N GLY A 289 12.70 11.12 21.10
CA GLY A 289 11.71 12.20 20.94
C GLY A 289 10.74 12.09 19.78
N TYR A 290 10.84 11.05 18.95
CA TYR A 290 9.87 10.75 17.90
C TYR A 290 9.20 9.41 18.13
N ARG A 291 7.95 9.28 17.67
CA ARG A 291 7.27 7.96 17.69
C ARG A 291 8.05 6.98 16.82
N PRO A 292 8.12 5.71 17.21
CA PRO A 292 8.70 4.69 16.36
C PRO A 292 8.02 4.73 14.98
N SER A 293 8.80 4.94 13.94
CA SER A 293 8.31 4.87 12.56
C SER A 293 8.79 3.60 11.93
N CYS A 294 7.88 2.90 11.27
CA CYS A 294 8.24 1.76 10.46
C CYS A 294 8.77 2.29 9.12
N GLU A 295 10.06 2.14 8.89
CA GLU A 295 10.63 2.41 7.58
C GLU A 295 10.45 1.19 6.68
N PRO A 296 9.81 1.35 5.52
CA PRO A 296 9.60 0.25 4.59
C PRO A 296 10.94 -0.21 4.04
N SER A 297 11.14 -1.51 4.04
CA SER A 297 12.25 -2.14 3.34
C SER A 297 11.75 -2.66 2.00
N PRO A 298 12.16 -2.08 0.86
CA PRO A 298 11.77 -2.60 -0.44
C PRO A 298 12.27 -4.03 -0.63
N ARG A 299 11.40 -4.87 -1.17
CA ARG A 299 11.66 -6.30 -1.44
C ARG A 299 12.43 -6.50 -2.73
N GLU A 300 12.11 -5.67 -3.70
CA GLU A 300 12.67 -5.70 -5.05
C GLU A 300 13.05 -4.29 -5.45
N PRO A 301 14.03 -4.12 -6.36
CA PRO A 301 14.40 -2.81 -6.84
C PRO A 301 13.20 -2.13 -7.50
N ILE A 302 12.89 -0.93 -7.05
CA ILE A 302 11.92 -0.06 -7.71
C ILE A 302 12.68 0.64 -8.84
N ARG A 303 12.80 -0.02 -9.99
CA ARG A 303 13.55 0.51 -11.15
C ARG A 303 12.76 1.51 -11.98
N ILE A 304 11.42 1.42 -11.89
CA ILE A 304 10.51 2.30 -12.61
C ILE A 304 10.33 3.58 -11.81
N ARG A 305 11.30 4.48 -11.93
CA ARG A 305 11.30 5.79 -11.27
C ARG A 305 11.62 6.88 -12.26
N THR A 306 10.88 7.96 -12.16
CA THR A 306 11.03 9.13 -13.03
C THR A 306 11.78 10.28 -12.37
N TYR A 307 12.24 10.11 -11.16
CA TYR A 307 13.07 11.02 -10.37
C TYR A 307 12.82 12.51 -10.60
N GLY A 308 11.95 13.07 -9.79
CA GLY A 308 11.76 14.50 -9.72
C GLY A 308 10.79 15.05 -10.76
N VAL A 309 10.83 16.36 -10.88
CA VAL A 309 9.98 17.17 -11.72
C VAL A 309 10.84 18.05 -12.59
N ASP A 310 10.64 18.00 -13.91
CA ASP A 310 11.30 18.95 -14.81
C ASP A 310 10.56 20.27 -14.77
N TRP A 311 11.13 21.24 -14.05
CA TRP A 311 10.62 22.59 -14.01
C TRP A 311 11.11 23.35 -15.22
N LYS A 312 10.17 23.91 -15.99
CA LYS A 312 10.49 24.75 -17.14
C LYS A 312 9.82 26.10 -16.99
N ILE A 313 10.57 27.13 -17.35
CA ILE A 313 10.04 28.44 -17.52
C ILE A 313 9.91 28.68 -19.03
N LYS A 314 8.70 28.96 -19.46
CA LYS A 314 8.44 29.26 -20.88
C LYS A 314 8.63 30.76 -21.10
N TYR A 315 9.80 31.14 -21.59
CA TYR A 315 10.05 32.51 -22.01
C TYR A 315 9.66 32.70 -23.48
N PRO A 316 8.99 33.80 -23.83
CA PRO A 316 8.89 34.16 -25.23
C PRO A 316 10.29 34.51 -25.77
N GLU A 317 10.53 34.20 -27.03
CA GLU A 317 11.84 34.45 -27.69
C GLU A 317 12.27 35.91 -27.62
N TRP A 318 11.30 36.83 -27.62
CA TRP A 318 11.61 38.26 -27.47
C TRP A 318 12.08 38.61 -26.06
N ALA A 319 11.58 37.95 -25.03
CA ALA A 319 12.01 38.22 -23.63
C ALA A 319 13.45 37.78 -23.39
N LYS A 320 13.92 36.73 -24.08
CA LYS A 320 15.32 36.30 -24.06
C LYS A 320 16.29 37.35 -24.65
N LYS A 321 15.78 38.28 -25.47
CA LYS A 321 16.54 39.33 -26.12
C LYS A 321 16.54 40.64 -25.32
N LEU A 322 15.79 40.71 -24.22
CA LEU A 322 15.82 41.86 -23.34
C LEU A 322 17.22 41.97 -22.70
N PRO A 323 17.76 43.18 -22.57
CA PRO A 323 19.05 43.36 -21.95
C PRO A 323 19.03 43.00 -20.46
N GLU A 324 20.10 42.49 -19.98
CA GLU A 324 20.32 42.37 -18.54
C GLU A 324 20.29 43.77 -17.88
N GLN A 325 19.86 43.82 -16.62
CA GLN A 325 19.71 45.08 -15.87
C GLN A 325 20.95 45.99 -15.94
N SER A 326 22.15 45.41 -15.91
CA SER A 326 23.40 46.12 -16.03
C SER A 326 23.66 46.74 -17.41
N LYS A 327 22.88 46.37 -18.43
CA LYS A 327 23.02 46.85 -19.81
C LYS A 327 21.88 47.79 -20.25
N GLU A 328 20.90 48.05 -19.39
CA GLU A 328 19.78 48.97 -19.71
C GLU A 328 20.22 50.40 -19.95
N ASP A 329 21.22 50.89 -19.22
CA ASP A 329 21.76 52.23 -19.38
C ASP A 329 22.49 52.45 -20.73
N GLN A 330 22.70 51.37 -21.50
CA GLN A 330 23.36 51.44 -22.83
C GLN A 330 22.36 51.52 -24.01
N LEU A 331 21.06 51.50 -23.72
CA LEU A 331 20.02 51.57 -24.74
C LEU A 331 19.75 53.01 -25.21
N SER A 332 19.52 53.22 -26.49
CA SER A 332 18.97 54.45 -26.97
C SER A 332 17.50 54.61 -26.54
N ALA A 333 17.04 55.86 -26.40
CA ALA A 333 15.66 56.15 -25.98
C ALA A 333 14.60 55.40 -26.83
N GLY A 334 14.79 55.29 -28.14
CA GLY A 334 13.87 54.58 -29.00
C GLY A 334 13.89 53.06 -28.85
N GLN A 335 15.03 52.48 -28.51
CA GLN A 335 15.13 51.06 -28.16
C GLN A 335 14.42 50.76 -26.86
N TYR A 336 14.57 51.62 -25.87
CA TYR A 336 13.91 51.50 -24.59
C TYR A 336 12.40 51.60 -24.72
N GLU A 337 11.87 52.59 -25.46
CA GLU A 337 10.44 52.72 -25.72
C GLU A 337 9.85 51.51 -26.47
N ALA A 338 10.56 50.99 -27.47
CA ALA A 338 10.11 49.80 -28.20
C ALA A 338 10.05 48.56 -27.28
N MET A 339 11.01 48.40 -26.35
CA MET A 339 11.00 47.31 -25.37
C MET A 339 9.91 47.48 -24.35
N CYS A 340 9.65 48.68 -23.86
CA CYS A 340 8.53 48.98 -22.97
C CYS A 340 7.18 48.59 -23.65
N ALA A 341 7.01 48.92 -24.93
CA ALA A 341 5.80 48.58 -25.66
C ALA A 341 5.62 47.06 -25.77
N GLN A 342 6.67 46.32 -26.06
CA GLN A 342 6.63 44.84 -26.10
C GLN A 342 6.29 44.23 -24.73
N VAL A 343 6.85 44.73 -23.67
CA VAL A 343 6.52 44.25 -22.32
C VAL A 343 5.10 44.59 -21.96
N GLU A 344 4.62 45.82 -22.32
CA GLU A 344 3.26 46.23 -22.03
C GLU A 344 2.21 45.38 -22.80
N GLU A 345 2.44 45.09 -24.07
CA GLU A 345 1.61 44.18 -24.89
C GLU A 345 1.58 42.79 -24.22
N TYR A 346 2.73 42.25 -23.86
CA TYR A 346 2.83 40.97 -23.19
C TYR A 346 2.12 40.94 -21.84
N LEU A 347 2.18 42.00 -21.04
CA LEU A 347 1.49 42.07 -19.75
C LEU A 347 -0.05 42.08 -19.91
N GLN A 348 -0.56 42.52 -21.05
CA GLN A 348 -1.99 42.51 -21.39
C GLN A 348 -2.47 41.17 -21.96
N GLU A 349 -1.59 40.32 -22.45
CA GLU A 349 -1.99 38.98 -22.90
C GLU A 349 -2.65 38.20 -21.75
N PRO A 350 -3.79 37.52 -22.02
CA PRO A 350 -4.40 36.67 -21.01
C PRO A 350 -3.42 35.56 -20.57
N GLU A 351 -3.37 35.29 -19.29
CA GLU A 351 -2.62 34.16 -18.78
C GLU A 351 -3.20 32.88 -19.38
N SER A 352 -2.40 32.11 -20.11
CA SER A 352 -2.83 30.84 -20.67
C SER A 352 -3.28 29.91 -19.56
N GLU A 353 -4.54 29.51 -19.59
CA GLU A 353 -5.11 28.51 -18.70
C GLU A 353 -4.84 27.08 -19.18
N ASP A 354 -3.70 26.80 -19.76
CA ASP A 354 -3.38 25.43 -20.13
C ASP A 354 -3.21 24.59 -18.86
N LYS A 355 -4.31 23.96 -18.46
CA LYS A 355 -4.61 23.49 -17.10
C LYS A 355 -3.79 22.27 -16.66
N VAL A 356 -3.06 21.64 -17.58
CA VAL A 356 -2.47 20.33 -17.28
C VAL A 356 -1.07 20.43 -16.68
N HIS A 357 -0.33 21.49 -16.98
CA HIS A 357 1.10 21.57 -16.68
C HIS A 357 1.55 22.87 -16.00
N TRP A 358 0.64 23.77 -15.72
CA TRP A 358 0.99 25.07 -15.17
C TRP A 358 0.75 25.16 -13.67
N CYS A 359 1.78 25.60 -12.96
CA CYS A 359 1.68 25.93 -11.55
C CYS A 359 1.88 27.43 -11.37
N ARG A 360 0.89 28.09 -10.77
CA ARG A 360 0.99 29.50 -10.42
C ARG A 360 1.74 29.62 -9.11
N VAL A 361 3.01 30.04 -9.16
CA VAL A 361 3.87 30.03 -8.00
C VAL A 361 3.68 31.26 -7.11
N HIS A 362 3.21 32.40 -7.64
CA HIS A 362 3.00 33.61 -6.85
C HIS A 362 1.96 34.58 -7.37
N THR A 363 1.28 35.24 -6.42
CA THR A 363 0.41 36.42 -6.64
C THR A 363 1.19 37.75 -6.57
N GLN A 364 2.50 37.77 -6.78
CA GLN A 364 3.22 39.03 -6.78
C GLN A 364 2.61 39.95 -7.84
N ARG A 365 2.07 41.06 -7.38
CA ARG A 365 1.57 42.09 -8.26
C ARG A 365 2.75 42.70 -9.00
N ILE A 366 2.61 42.84 -10.31
CA ILE A 366 3.58 43.61 -11.10
C ILE A 366 3.58 45.02 -10.51
N PRO A 367 4.74 45.58 -10.12
CA PRO A 367 4.81 46.92 -9.56
C PRO A 367 4.16 47.92 -10.51
N GLN A 368 3.42 48.90 -9.99
CA GLN A 368 2.79 49.94 -10.83
C GLN A 368 3.85 50.81 -11.56
N ASP A 369 5.08 50.84 -11.03
CA ASP A 369 6.22 51.56 -11.56
C ASP A 369 7.18 50.67 -12.37
N TRP A 370 6.67 49.58 -12.95
CA TRP A 370 7.46 48.60 -13.69
C TRP A 370 8.33 49.23 -14.83
N LYS A 371 7.98 50.42 -15.31
CA LYS A 371 8.77 51.19 -16.28
C LYS A 371 9.96 51.93 -15.65
N THR A 372 10.14 51.83 -14.35
CA THR A 372 11.31 52.41 -13.69
C THR A 372 12.54 51.52 -13.80
N ARG A 373 13.69 52.06 -13.52
CA ARG A 373 15.06 51.59 -13.74
C ARG A 373 15.41 50.12 -13.35
N TRP A 374 14.46 49.36 -12.81
CA TRP A 374 14.70 48.01 -12.30
C TRP A 374 14.28 46.89 -13.29
N GLY A 375 14.50 47.12 -14.56
CA GLY A 375 14.60 46.07 -15.51
C GLY A 375 13.30 45.58 -16.18
N LEU A 376 13.14 45.96 -17.44
CA LEU A 376 12.15 45.41 -18.35
C LEU A 376 12.19 43.87 -18.36
N GLN A 377 13.38 43.31 -18.29
CA GLN A 377 13.58 41.87 -18.21
C GLN A 377 12.96 41.29 -16.93
N ARG A 378 13.21 41.90 -15.77
CA ARG A 378 12.63 41.45 -14.51
C ARG A 378 11.12 41.50 -14.50
N THR A 379 10.53 42.54 -15.09
CA THR A 379 9.06 42.67 -15.19
C THR A 379 8.45 41.62 -16.11
N ALA A 380 9.03 41.36 -17.25
CA ALA A 380 8.65 40.28 -18.14
C ALA A 380 8.80 38.92 -17.47
N LEU A 381 9.92 38.68 -16.79
CA LEU A 381 10.19 37.47 -16.04
C LEU A 381 9.24 37.30 -14.87
N THR A 382 8.80 38.38 -14.20
CA THR A 382 7.86 38.30 -13.08
C THR A 382 6.51 37.77 -13.51
N LYS A 383 5.99 38.13 -14.70
CA LYS A 383 4.77 37.52 -15.24
C LYS A 383 4.98 36.04 -15.54
N TYR A 384 6.12 35.66 -16.11
CA TYR A 384 6.46 34.28 -16.42
C TYR A 384 6.92 33.50 -15.17
N ALA A 385 7.61 34.11 -14.24
CA ALA A 385 8.01 33.48 -12.98
C ALA A 385 6.81 33.12 -12.11
N ARG A 386 5.64 33.67 -12.36
CA ARG A 386 4.39 33.25 -11.73
C ARG A 386 3.86 31.92 -12.26
N MET A 387 4.36 31.48 -13.40
CA MET A 387 3.85 30.30 -14.09
C MET A 387 5.02 29.37 -14.38
N PHE A 388 5.26 28.44 -13.45
CA PHE A 388 6.16 27.33 -13.73
C PHE A 388 5.39 26.27 -14.49
N PHE A 389 6.01 25.84 -15.54
CA PHE A 389 5.60 24.67 -16.27
C PHE A 389 6.40 23.49 -15.72
N PHE A 390 5.72 22.43 -15.34
CA PHE A 390 6.40 21.21 -14.96
C PHE A 390 6.00 20.08 -15.92
N GLU A 391 6.96 19.28 -16.27
CA GLU A 391 6.74 18.07 -17.05
C GLU A 391 6.99 16.84 -16.18
N HIS A 392 6.31 15.74 -16.51
CA HIS A 392 6.68 14.46 -15.95
C HIS A 392 8.06 14.08 -16.46
N SER A 393 9.02 13.96 -15.55
CA SER A 393 10.36 13.49 -15.88
C SER A 393 10.32 12.13 -16.53
N ASP A 394 11.19 11.90 -17.50
CA ASP A 394 11.38 10.57 -18.06
C ASP A 394 12.40 9.79 -17.23
N PRO A 395 12.22 8.47 -17.07
CA PRO A 395 13.23 7.65 -16.44
C PRO A 395 14.51 7.65 -17.30
N GLY A 396 15.67 7.46 -16.69
CA GLY A 396 16.93 7.30 -17.39
C GLY A 396 16.96 6.12 -18.36
N THR A 397 18.12 5.75 -18.85
CA THR A 397 18.27 4.60 -19.77
C THR A 397 17.85 3.29 -19.09
N ALA A 398 16.93 2.56 -19.72
CA ALA A 398 16.42 1.30 -19.18
C ALA A 398 17.49 0.21 -19.15
N TYR A 399 17.56 -0.52 -18.07
CA TYR A 399 18.47 -1.65 -17.87
C TYR A 399 17.74 -2.87 -17.30
N SER A 400 18.33 -4.05 -17.45
CA SER A 400 17.82 -5.27 -16.83
C SER A 400 18.24 -5.39 -15.37
N TYR A 401 17.56 -6.25 -14.62
CA TYR A 401 17.94 -6.57 -13.25
C TYR A 401 19.36 -7.11 -13.16
N GLU A 402 19.78 -7.96 -14.11
CA GLU A 402 21.13 -8.53 -14.17
C GLU A 402 22.20 -7.45 -14.48
N ASP A 403 21.87 -6.46 -15.33
CA ASP A 403 22.78 -5.34 -15.60
C ASP A 403 22.98 -4.50 -14.32
N TRP A 404 21.91 -4.22 -13.59
CA TRP A 404 21.98 -3.52 -12.31
C TRP A 404 22.80 -4.30 -11.29
N LYS A 405 22.47 -5.56 -11.06
CA LYS A 405 23.14 -6.44 -10.09
C LYS A 405 24.62 -6.61 -10.38
N SER A 406 25.00 -6.64 -11.65
CA SER A 406 26.40 -6.75 -12.08
C SER A 406 27.16 -5.42 -12.10
N GLY A 407 26.51 -4.30 -11.71
CA GLY A 407 27.14 -2.98 -11.72
C GLY A 407 27.37 -2.38 -13.11
N ARG A 408 26.84 -3.01 -14.18
CA ARG A 408 27.01 -2.51 -15.56
C ARG A 408 26.25 -1.22 -15.86
N THR A 409 25.31 -0.82 -15.02
CA THR A 409 24.54 0.42 -15.20
C THR A 409 25.34 1.68 -14.85
N GLY A 410 26.51 1.52 -14.24
CA GLY A 410 27.32 2.68 -13.80
C GLY A 410 26.78 3.39 -12.57
N GLU A 411 25.50 3.25 -12.27
CA GLU A 411 24.79 3.89 -11.16
C GLU A 411 24.33 2.84 -10.15
N ALA A 412 24.64 3.07 -8.88
CA ALA A 412 24.12 2.21 -7.84
C ALA A 412 22.65 2.54 -7.63
N ILE A 413 21.80 1.60 -7.91
CA ILE A 413 20.50 1.59 -7.28
C ILE A 413 20.72 1.13 -5.86
N ILE A 414 20.14 1.84 -4.94
CA ILE A 414 20.33 1.68 -3.52
C ILE A 414 19.86 0.30 -3.09
N GLY A 415 20.76 -0.44 -2.48
CA GLY A 415 20.45 -1.71 -1.87
C GLY A 415 19.72 -1.56 -0.53
N PRO A 416 19.22 -2.66 0.06
CA PRO A 416 18.57 -2.64 1.36
C PRO A 416 19.42 -2.08 2.50
N ALA A 417 20.74 -2.20 2.40
CA ALA A 417 21.67 -1.65 3.38
C ALA A 417 21.70 -0.11 3.39
N ASP A 418 21.33 0.52 2.28
CA ASP A 418 21.35 1.96 2.11
C ASP A 418 19.99 2.61 2.42
N GLN A 419 19.05 1.85 2.93
CA GLN A 419 17.66 2.29 3.12
C GLN A 419 17.48 3.42 4.11
N GLU A 420 18.37 3.59 5.05
CA GLU A 420 18.34 4.76 5.94
C GLU A 420 18.45 6.08 5.16
N HIS A 421 18.97 6.02 3.93
CA HIS A 421 19.30 7.18 3.11
C HIS A 421 18.82 7.07 1.67
N TRP A 422 18.17 5.97 1.30
CA TRP A 422 17.94 5.61 -0.09
C TRP A 422 17.22 6.68 -0.92
N GLY A 423 16.17 7.26 -0.40
CA GLY A 423 15.44 8.31 -1.11
C GLY A 423 16.30 9.52 -1.39
N ARG A 424 17.10 9.93 -0.40
CA ARG A 424 17.89 11.17 -0.50
C ARG A 424 19.16 11.04 -1.32
N THR A 425 19.87 9.92 -1.22
CA THR A 425 21.17 9.77 -1.86
C THR A 425 21.05 9.50 -3.34
N PHE A 426 20.18 8.60 -3.72
CA PHE A 426 20.01 8.19 -5.11
C PHE A 426 19.25 9.24 -5.92
N GLU A 427 18.08 9.63 -5.43
CA GLU A 427 17.25 10.62 -6.10
C GLU A 427 17.95 11.97 -6.19
N THR A 428 18.61 12.40 -5.12
CA THR A 428 19.36 13.67 -5.12
C THR A 428 20.56 13.62 -6.06
N GLY A 429 21.32 12.54 -6.11
CA GLY A 429 22.48 12.42 -7.01
C GLY A 429 22.10 12.50 -8.48
N GLN A 430 21.12 11.72 -8.91
CA GLN A 430 20.65 11.70 -10.28
C GLN A 430 19.83 12.95 -10.63
N PHE A 431 19.00 13.40 -9.70
CA PHE A 431 18.21 14.60 -9.84
C PHE A 431 19.11 15.86 -9.97
N LEU A 432 20.15 16.00 -9.19
CA LEU A 432 21.11 17.09 -9.31
C LEU A 432 21.92 17.04 -10.62
N LEU A 433 22.22 15.87 -11.15
CA LEU A 433 22.89 15.72 -12.44
C LEU A 433 21.97 16.14 -13.60
N SER A 434 20.68 15.85 -13.51
CA SER A 434 19.68 16.25 -14.52
C SER A 434 19.18 17.69 -14.33
N HIS A 435 19.33 18.26 -13.14
CA HIS A 435 18.83 19.59 -12.76
C HIS A 435 19.93 20.42 -12.08
N PRO A 436 20.96 20.85 -12.82
CA PRO A 436 22.14 21.53 -12.25
C PRO A 436 21.83 22.88 -11.57
N TRP A 437 20.64 23.41 -11.79
CA TRP A 437 20.18 24.65 -11.12
C TRP A 437 19.60 24.42 -9.72
N LEU A 438 19.34 23.18 -9.32
CA LEU A 438 18.95 22.85 -7.97
C LEU A 438 20.21 22.73 -7.12
N LYS A 439 20.46 23.72 -6.27
CA LYS A 439 21.53 23.60 -5.29
C LYS A 439 21.16 22.49 -4.31
N PRO A 440 22.06 21.53 -4.04
CA PRO A 440 21.80 20.54 -3.01
C PRO A 440 21.59 21.30 -1.69
N HIS A 441 20.46 21.05 -1.04
CA HIS A 441 20.27 21.50 0.32
C HIS A 441 21.47 21.05 1.17
N ARG A 442 21.89 21.81 2.20
CA ARG A 442 23.02 21.47 3.10
C ARG A 442 22.98 20.05 3.67
N TRP A 443 21.86 19.36 3.50
CA TRP A 443 21.60 17.98 3.93
C TRP A 443 21.67 16.94 2.81
N ALA A 444 21.98 17.33 1.58
CA ALA A 444 22.28 16.38 0.53
C ALA A 444 23.59 15.67 0.89
N PHE A 445 23.46 14.44 1.36
CA PHE A 445 24.61 13.62 1.70
C PHE A 445 25.43 13.36 0.44
N GLU A 446 26.74 13.61 0.52
CA GLU A 446 27.65 13.09 -0.49
C GLU A 446 27.44 11.58 -0.60
N PRO A 447 27.38 11.03 -1.83
CA PRO A 447 27.28 9.58 -2.03
C PRO A 447 28.43 8.94 -1.25
N LYS A 448 28.12 8.25 -0.16
CA LYS A 448 29.13 7.49 0.57
C LYS A 448 29.69 6.47 -0.39
N GLY A 449 30.96 6.58 -0.64
CA GLY A 449 31.71 5.88 -1.64
C GLY A 449 31.52 4.36 -1.67
N LYS A 450 31.94 3.80 -2.79
CA LYS A 450 31.94 2.39 -3.18
C LYS A 450 30.60 1.67 -3.08
N LYS A 451 30.04 1.47 -4.24
CA LYS A 451 29.01 0.47 -4.50
C LYS A 451 29.40 -0.83 -3.84
N ASP A 452 28.56 -1.29 -2.94
CA ASP A 452 28.59 -2.68 -2.53
C ASP A 452 28.07 -3.49 -3.71
N ASP A 453 28.92 -4.28 -4.36
CA ASP A 453 28.55 -5.10 -5.52
C ASP A 453 27.54 -6.19 -5.15
N ASP A 454 27.23 -6.35 -3.87
CA ASP A 454 26.30 -7.34 -3.34
C ASP A 454 25.01 -6.68 -2.81
N HIS A 455 24.21 -6.19 -3.73
CA HIS A 455 22.87 -5.65 -3.42
C HIS A 455 21.95 -6.82 -3.03
N GLN A 456 21.90 -7.13 -1.76
CA GLN A 456 21.00 -8.15 -1.21
C GLN A 456 19.70 -7.52 -0.73
N PHE A 457 18.62 -7.76 -1.49
CA PHE A 457 17.28 -7.58 -0.95
C PHE A 457 17.03 -8.67 0.10
N TYR A 458 16.32 -8.32 1.17
CA TYR A 458 15.96 -9.32 2.13
C TYR A 458 15.03 -10.37 1.49
N THR A 459 15.28 -11.63 1.79
CA THR A 459 14.42 -12.74 1.37
C THR A 459 13.58 -13.20 2.55
N VAL A 460 12.34 -13.58 2.30
CA VAL A 460 11.47 -14.27 3.25
C VAL A 460 11.25 -15.67 2.74
N THR A 461 11.52 -16.64 3.60
CA THR A 461 11.27 -18.07 3.35
C THR A 461 10.50 -18.62 4.54
N LEU A 462 9.17 -18.34 4.54
CA LEU A 462 8.29 -18.75 5.64
C LEU A 462 8.42 -20.22 6.01
N GLN A 463 8.58 -21.08 4.99
CA GLN A 463 8.71 -22.53 5.16
C GLN A 463 10.00 -22.97 5.85
N ASP A 464 11.03 -22.11 5.88
CA ASP A 464 12.31 -22.39 6.55
C ASP A 464 12.41 -21.63 7.86
N GLU A 465 12.10 -20.33 7.86
CA GLU A 465 12.20 -19.46 9.03
C GLU A 465 11.22 -19.85 10.15
N PHE A 466 10.03 -20.31 9.80
CA PHE A 466 8.96 -20.63 10.75
C PHE A 466 8.54 -22.10 10.74
N ARG A 467 9.41 -22.98 10.25
CA ARG A 467 9.11 -24.40 10.11
C ARG A 467 8.68 -25.05 11.40
N ASP A 468 9.39 -24.80 12.49
CA ASP A 468 9.13 -25.42 13.80
C ASP A 468 7.93 -24.79 14.51
N LYS A 469 7.72 -23.49 14.30
CA LYS A 469 6.61 -22.76 14.91
C LYS A 469 5.31 -22.93 14.16
N GLY A 470 5.37 -23.21 12.85
CA GLY A 470 4.22 -23.19 11.96
C GLY A 470 3.66 -21.79 11.77
N LEU A 471 2.54 -21.70 11.07
CA LEU A 471 1.84 -20.47 10.76
C LEU A 471 0.46 -20.45 11.43
N GLN A 472 -0.11 -19.27 11.59
CA GLN A 472 -1.50 -19.06 11.96
C GLN A 472 -2.23 -18.37 10.79
N VAL A 473 -3.35 -18.93 10.38
CA VAL A 473 -4.10 -18.45 9.19
C VAL A 473 -5.58 -18.32 9.51
N VAL A 474 -6.14 -17.15 9.19
CA VAL A 474 -7.58 -16.93 9.19
C VAL A 474 -8.13 -17.32 7.82
N THR A 475 -9.19 -18.13 7.82
CA THR A 475 -9.82 -18.64 6.58
C THR A 475 -11.22 -18.06 6.43
N LYS A 476 -11.53 -17.53 5.24
CA LYS A 476 -12.86 -17.08 4.84
C LYS A 476 -13.24 -17.72 3.50
N LEU A 477 -14.40 -18.35 3.45
CA LEU A 477 -14.97 -18.92 2.23
C LEU A 477 -16.33 -18.28 2.01
N HIS A 478 -16.50 -17.59 0.88
CA HIS A 478 -17.75 -16.90 0.59
C HIS A 478 -18.16 -17.01 -0.87
N SER A 479 -19.46 -16.85 -1.10
CA SER A 479 -20.09 -16.79 -2.41
C SER A 479 -20.89 -15.50 -2.52
N ILE A 480 -20.79 -14.82 -3.65
CA ILE A 480 -21.70 -13.74 -4.04
C ILE A 480 -22.73 -14.39 -4.96
N GLU A 481 -23.99 -14.37 -4.56
CA GLU A 481 -25.11 -15.02 -5.24
C GLU A 481 -26.05 -13.93 -5.75
N LEU A 482 -26.17 -13.78 -7.07
CA LEU A 482 -27.06 -12.82 -7.71
C LEU A 482 -28.28 -13.55 -8.31
N GLU A 483 -29.45 -12.98 -8.12
CA GLU A 483 -30.71 -13.47 -8.63
C GLU A 483 -31.29 -12.42 -9.62
N PRO A 484 -32.22 -12.79 -10.53
CA PRO A 484 -32.80 -11.84 -11.47
C PRO A 484 -33.50 -10.63 -10.81
N ASP A 485 -34.01 -10.78 -9.60
CA ASP A 485 -34.61 -9.72 -8.79
C ASP A 485 -33.57 -8.85 -8.05
N ILE A 486 -32.36 -9.38 -7.83
CA ILE A 486 -31.19 -8.65 -7.30
C ILE A 486 -30.00 -8.87 -8.25
N PRO A 487 -30.01 -8.23 -9.44
CA PRO A 487 -29.06 -8.56 -10.51
C PRO A 487 -27.68 -7.97 -10.35
N SER A 488 -27.41 -7.24 -9.27
CA SER A 488 -26.13 -6.55 -9.06
C SER A 488 -25.68 -6.56 -7.61
N PHE A 489 -24.37 -6.50 -7.43
CA PHE A 489 -23.67 -6.28 -6.18
C PHE A 489 -22.84 -5.00 -6.30
N SER A 490 -22.96 -4.08 -5.35
CA SER A 490 -22.33 -2.75 -5.40
C SER A 490 -20.80 -2.76 -5.27
N GLY A 491 -20.21 -3.91 -4.95
CA GLY A 491 -18.81 -4.01 -4.55
C GLY A 491 -18.61 -3.76 -3.07
N ASP A 492 -17.34 -3.82 -2.65
CA ASP A 492 -16.92 -3.55 -1.28
C ASP A 492 -16.40 -2.13 -1.11
N ASP A 493 -16.39 -1.64 0.13
CA ASP A 493 -15.65 -0.45 0.50
C ASP A 493 -14.14 -0.75 0.66
N TRP A 494 -13.32 0.30 0.67
CA TRP A 494 -11.89 0.18 0.92
C TRP A 494 -11.62 -0.32 2.35
N HIS A 495 -10.96 -1.45 2.47
CA HIS A 495 -10.67 -2.08 3.75
C HIS A 495 -9.34 -2.84 3.78
N THR A 496 -8.92 -3.19 4.99
CA THR A 496 -7.89 -4.18 5.29
C THR A 496 -8.51 -5.32 6.08
N GLU A 497 -7.98 -6.53 5.97
CA GLU A 497 -8.51 -7.68 6.70
C GLU A 497 -8.19 -7.60 8.21
N GLY A 498 -9.17 -7.96 9.03
CA GLY A 498 -9.07 -8.03 10.48
C GLY A 498 -8.94 -6.67 11.19
N ASN A 499 -8.80 -6.71 12.52
CA ASN A 499 -8.38 -5.60 13.35
C ASN A 499 -6.88 -5.72 13.65
N ALA A 500 -6.30 -4.77 14.34
CA ALA A 500 -4.89 -4.84 14.73
C ALA A 500 -4.56 -6.04 15.63
N ASN A 501 -5.52 -6.52 16.43
CA ASN A 501 -5.37 -7.71 17.28
C ASN A 501 -4.99 -8.98 16.53
N GLU A 502 -5.43 -9.11 15.29
CA GLU A 502 -5.18 -10.31 14.49
C GLU A 502 -3.80 -10.28 13.85
N HIS A 503 -3.08 -9.16 13.88
CA HIS A 503 -1.74 -9.00 13.30
C HIS A 503 -1.61 -9.57 11.88
N ILE A 504 -2.64 -9.37 11.03
CA ILE A 504 -2.64 -9.89 9.66
C ILE A 504 -1.64 -9.08 8.82
N VAL A 505 -0.70 -9.79 8.19
CA VAL A 505 0.39 -9.18 7.40
C VAL A 505 0.27 -9.41 5.91
N ALA A 506 -0.43 -10.45 5.49
CA ALA A 506 -0.64 -10.78 4.08
C ALA A 506 -1.97 -11.48 3.87
N ASN A 507 -2.52 -11.30 2.67
CA ASN A 507 -3.75 -11.95 2.22
C ASN A 507 -3.49 -12.73 0.94
N ALA A 508 -4.29 -13.78 0.72
CA ALA A 508 -4.38 -14.50 -0.53
C ALA A 508 -5.87 -14.71 -0.86
N ILE A 509 -6.28 -14.40 -2.08
CA ILE A 509 -7.66 -14.59 -2.56
C ILE A 509 -7.61 -15.50 -3.77
N TYR A 510 -8.29 -16.63 -3.67
CA TYR A 510 -8.45 -17.60 -4.75
C TYR A 510 -9.87 -17.56 -5.30
N ALA A 511 -9.98 -17.17 -6.55
CA ALA A 511 -11.23 -17.16 -7.31
C ALA A 511 -11.43 -18.55 -7.97
N PHE A 512 -12.37 -19.36 -7.51
CA PHE A 512 -12.41 -20.76 -7.95
C PHE A 512 -13.66 -21.20 -8.72
N ASP A 513 -14.76 -20.45 -8.63
CA ASP A 513 -16.02 -20.85 -9.28
C ASP A 513 -16.88 -19.64 -9.65
N PHE A 514 -17.19 -19.49 -10.94
CA PHE A 514 -17.99 -18.38 -11.47
C PHE A 514 -18.99 -18.90 -12.50
N ASP A 515 -20.20 -18.38 -12.43
CA ASP A 515 -21.24 -18.60 -13.41
C ASP A 515 -22.09 -17.34 -13.58
N ASN A 516 -22.36 -16.94 -14.83
CA ASN A 516 -23.26 -15.86 -15.21
C ASN A 516 -23.02 -14.49 -14.51
N ILE A 517 -21.78 -14.16 -14.18
CA ILE A 517 -21.40 -12.90 -13.54
C ILE A 517 -20.32 -12.18 -14.36
N THR A 518 -20.37 -10.84 -14.38
CA THR A 518 -19.28 -10.03 -14.92
C THR A 518 -17.98 -10.34 -14.17
N GLU A 519 -16.85 -10.30 -14.87
CA GLU A 519 -15.57 -10.67 -14.29
C GLU A 519 -15.19 -9.74 -13.14
N PRO A 520 -14.95 -10.26 -11.92
CA PRO A 520 -14.55 -9.48 -10.78
C PRO A 520 -13.18 -8.81 -10.99
N GLN A 521 -13.01 -7.64 -10.38
CA GLN A 521 -11.73 -6.96 -10.29
C GLN A 521 -11.50 -6.50 -8.86
N ILE A 522 -10.25 -6.58 -8.40
CA ILE A 522 -9.86 -6.07 -7.10
C ILE A 522 -8.96 -4.87 -7.30
N SER A 523 -9.38 -3.73 -6.75
CA SER A 523 -8.62 -2.49 -6.74
C SER A 523 -7.72 -2.45 -5.51
N PHE A 524 -6.54 -1.84 -5.65
CA PHE A 524 -5.56 -1.69 -4.59
C PHE A 524 -5.17 -0.23 -4.41
N ARG A 525 -4.98 0.18 -3.15
CA ARG A 525 -4.39 1.47 -2.80
C ARG A 525 -3.46 1.32 -1.61
N GLN A 526 -2.49 2.24 -1.53
CA GLN A 526 -1.54 2.31 -0.42
C GLN A 526 -1.61 3.64 0.29
N ARG A 527 -1.22 3.65 1.56
CA ARG A 527 -0.94 4.88 2.29
C ARG A 527 0.40 5.43 1.83
N LEU A 528 0.47 6.75 1.69
CA LEU A 528 1.64 7.43 1.12
C LEU A 528 2.57 7.99 2.19
N TRP A 529 3.84 8.01 1.83
CA TRP A 529 4.85 8.88 2.40
C TRP A 529 5.37 9.83 1.31
N HIS A 530 5.50 11.09 1.66
CA HIS A 530 6.00 12.11 0.77
C HIS A 530 7.17 12.84 1.44
N ASP A 531 8.29 12.93 0.75
CA ASP A 531 9.40 13.77 1.15
C ASP A 531 9.32 15.10 0.39
N SER A 532 8.88 16.14 1.10
CA SER A 532 8.74 17.48 0.52
C SER A 532 10.05 18.04 -0.01
N GLN A 533 11.17 17.61 0.55
CA GLN A 533 12.50 18.07 0.14
C GLN A 533 12.88 17.62 -1.28
N GLN A 534 12.24 16.58 -1.81
CA GLN A 534 12.48 16.12 -3.19
C GLN A 534 11.93 17.07 -4.25
N TYR A 535 11.04 17.99 -3.87
CA TYR A 535 10.33 18.88 -4.78
C TYR A 535 10.59 20.36 -4.48
N VAL A 536 11.61 20.66 -3.69
CA VAL A 536 12.08 22.02 -3.46
C VAL A 536 12.83 22.49 -4.69
N TYR A 537 12.44 23.62 -5.24
CA TYR A 537 13.17 24.29 -6.33
C TYR A 537 13.81 25.59 -5.80
N ASP A 538 14.97 25.87 -6.33
CA ASP A 538 15.71 27.11 -5.98
C ASP A 538 15.05 28.34 -6.61
N LYS A 539 15.20 29.49 -5.97
CA LYS A 539 14.72 30.78 -6.50
C LYS A 539 15.23 30.99 -7.92
N ILE A 540 14.30 31.07 -8.88
CA ILE A 540 14.67 31.43 -10.23
C ILE A 540 14.83 32.94 -10.27
N GLY A 541 16.06 33.41 -10.49
CA GLY A 541 16.36 34.81 -10.72
C GLY A 541 16.85 35.63 -9.50
N ALA A 542 17.10 35.02 -8.35
CA ALA A 542 18.05 35.60 -7.44
C ALA A 542 19.44 35.41 -8.09
N GLY A 543 19.92 36.40 -8.82
CA GLY A 543 21.29 36.44 -9.23
C GLY A 543 22.15 36.18 -7.99
N ASP A 544 23.19 35.38 -8.14
CA ASP A 544 24.24 35.29 -7.14
C ASP A 544 24.65 36.73 -6.86
N ASP A 545 24.14 37.29 -5.77
CA ASP A 545 24.72 38.48 -5.21
C ASP A 545 26.00 37.99 -4.52
N PRO A 546 27.21 38.30 -5.07
CA PRO A 546 28.43 37.76 -4.48
C PRO A 546 28.70 38.30 -3.07
N ASP A 547 27.87 39.23 -2.59
CA ASP A 547 28.00 39.87 -1.29
C ASP A 547 27.09 39.29 -0.19
N ASP A 548 26.27 38.26 -0.49
CA ASP A 548 25.39 37.66 0.49
C ASP A 548 26.01 36.51 1.34
N ASP A 549 27.34 36.31 1.21
CA ASP A 549 28.04 35.22 1.93
C ASP A 549 28.55 35.62 3.34
N GLU A 550 28.30 36.85 3.81
CA GLU A 550 28.65 37.26 5.18
C GLU A 550 27.51 38.01 5.87
N SER A 551 26.48 37.30 6.32
CA SER A 551 25.71 37.79 7.44
C SER A 551 25.99 36.95 8.67
N ASP A 552 26.96 37.44 9.46
CA ASP A 552 27.09 37.13 10.87
C ASP A 552 25.75 37.29 11.55
N PHE A 553 25.21 36.17 12.06
CA PHE A 553 24.11 36.18 13.01
C PHE A 553 24.68 36.71 14.36
N ASP A 554 24.79 38.02 14.48
CA ASP A 554 24.82 38.68 15.78
C ASP A 554 23.42 38.61 16.38
N HIS A 555 23.27 37.86 17.44
CA HIS A 555 22.07 37.88 18.28
C HIS A 555 21.95 39.29 18.93
N PRO A 556 20.85 39.99 18.76
CA PRO A 556 20.56 41.12 19.64
C PRO A 556 20.06 40.58 20.99
N GLU A 557 20.76 40.98 22.02
CA GLU A 557 20.35 40.82 23.41
C GLU A 557 19.03 41.56 23.68
N ASP A 558 18.15 40.87 24.42
CA ASP A 558 17.10 41.33 25.29
C ASP A 558 16.46 42.71 25.01
N ASN A 559 15.23 42.69 24.51
CA ASN A 559 14.22 43.69 24.88
C ASN A 559 12.86 43.00 25.08
N ASP A 560 12.46 42.95 26.33
CA ASP A 560 11.12 42.60 26.81
C ASP A 560 10.10 43.60 26.27
N ASP A 561 9.36 43.26 25.22
CA ASP A 561 8.07 43.86 24.89
C ASP A 561 7.10 42.76 24.43
N GLU A 562 6.19 42.46 25.31
CA GLU A 562 5.18 41.39 25.25
C GLU A 562 4.01 41.67 24.30
N ASP A 563 4.13 42.33 23.17
CA ASP A 563 2.93 42.62 22.33
C ASP A 563 3.23 42.75 20.83
N SER A 564 3.90 41.79 20.19
CA SER A 564 3.77 41.67 18.72
C SER A 564 4.29 40.35 18.13
N TRP A 565 3.66 39.25 18.42
CA TRP A 565 3.84 38.01 17.63
C TRP A 565 2.88 37.95 16.44
N ILE A 566 2.85 39.01 15.63
CA ILE A 566 2.44 38.87 14.25
C ILE A 566 3.75 38.73 13.47
N TYR A 567 4.21 37.49 13.34
CA TYR A 567 5.29 37.16 12.40
C TYR A 567 4.78 37.50 11.00
N GLU A 568 5.12 38.67 10.49
CA GLU A 568 5.06 38.92 9.05
C GLU A 568 6.24 38.18 8.44
N PRO A 569 6.02 37.06 7.76
CA PRO A 569 7.13 36.35 7.14
C PRO A 569 7.79 37.28 6.13
N ASP A 570 9.12 37.32 6.18
CA ASP A 570 9.97 38.06 5.23
C ASP A 570 9.46 37.79 3.80
N PRO A 571 9.21 38.80 2.99
CA PRO A 571 8.82 38.64 1.60
C PRO A 571 9.75 37.69 0.82
N GLU A 572 10.98 37.53 1.24
CA GLU A 572 11.98 36.68 0.61
C GLU A 572 11.88 35.20 1.01
N GLU A 573 11.40 34.85 2.21
CA GLU A 573 11.15 33.46 2.63
C GLU A 573 9.90 32.83 2.02
N LYS A 574 9.04 33.60 1.36
CA LYS A 574 7.78 33.12 0.76
C LYS A 574 7.94 32.24 -0.48
N TYR A 575 9.15 31.88 -0.86
CA TYR A 575 9.39 31.05 -2.06
C TYR A 575 9.52 29.54 -1.78
N ALA A 576 9.32 29.11 -0.56
CA ALA A 576 9.22 27.69 -0.27
C ALA A 576 7.99 27.08 -0.97
N CYS A 577 8.06 25.81 -1.33
CA CYS A 577 7.14 25.05 -2.17
C CYS A 577 5.63 25.06 -1.78
N TRP A 578 5.22 25.92 -0.84
CA TRP A 578 3.85 26.12 -0.35
C TRP A 578 2.85 26.51 -1.43
N ASP A 579 3.31 27.19 -2.47
CA ASP A 579 2.44 27.69 -3.54
C ASP A 579 2.33 26.78 -4.74
N VAL A 580 2.97 25.61 -4.71
CA VAL A 580 2.89 24.65 -5.83
C VAL A 580 1.61 23.83 -5.75
N LYS A 581 0.49 24.53 -5.73
CA LYS A 581 -0.85 23.96 -5.59
C LYS A 581 -1.14 22.84 -6.59
N TYR A 582 -0.55 22.92 -7.77
CA TYR A 582 -0.82 22.01 -8.87
C TYR A 582 0.17 20.86 -9.03
N ILE A 583 1.22 20.80 -8.23
CA ILE A 583 2.16 19.66 -8.25
C ILE A 583 1.44 18.33 -7.95
N GLY A 584 0.30 18.39 -7.30
CA GLY A 584 -0.55 17.21 -7.08
C GLY A 584 -0.88 16.46 -8.35
N ARG A 585 -1.01 17.15 -9.49
CA ARG A 585 -1.31 16.53 -10.80
C ARG A 585 -0.20 15.60 -11.27
N LEU A 586 1.05 15.89 -10.89
CA LEU A 586 2.18 15.02 -11.14
C LEU A 586 1.96 13.63 -10.51
N PHE A 587 1.25 13.58 -9.38
CA PHE A 587 0.95 12.38 -8.62
C PHE A 587 -0.48 11.85 -8.85
N GLY A 588 -1.20 12.42 -9.82
CA GLY A 588 -2.57 12.02 -10.13
C GLY A 588 -3.65 12.65 -9.23
N PHE A 589 -3.31 13.72 -8.48
CA PHE A 589 -4.26 14.49 -7.65
C PHE A 589 -4.58 15.84 -8.32
N GLU A 590 -5.77 16.38 -8.09
CA GLU A 590 -6.11 17.72 -8.60
C GLU A 590 -5.24 18.80 -7.94
N THR A 591 -5.07 18.72 -6.63
CA THR A 591 -4.21 19.59 -5.84
C THR A 591 -3.46 18.78 -4.80
N ILE A 592 -2.27 19.25 -4.38
CA ILE A 592 -1.54 18.61 -3.29
C ILE A 592 -2.11 19.00 -1.92
N GLN A 593 -2.63 20.22 -1.80
CA GLN A 593 -3.30 20.66 -0.57
C GLN A 593 -4.56 19.85 -0.34
N ASN A 594 -4.68 19.24 0.83
CA ASN A 594 -5.79 18.35 1.20
C ASN A 594 -5.92 17.09 0.33
N ALA A 595 -4.89 16.72 -0.43
CA ALA A 595 -4.89 15.44 -1.10
C ALA A 595 -4.93 14.30 -0.05
N PRO A 596 -5.70 13.24 -0.28
CA PRO A 596 -5.72 12.11 0.64
C PRO A 596 -4.35 11.42 0.64
N ALA A 597 -3.88 10.95 1.80
CA ALA A 597 -2.65 10.15 1.92
C ALA A 597 -2.79 8.75 1.31
N TRP A 598 -3.63 8.62 0.32
CA TRP A 598 -3.93 7.37 -0.37
C TRP A 598 -3.65 7.52 -1.85
N GLN A 599 -2.98 6.53 -2.41
CA GLN A 599 -2.78 6.45 -3.85
C GLN A 599 -3.31 5.12 -4.37
N GLU A 600 -4.24 5.21 -5.31
CA GLU A 600 -4.73 4.03 -6.02
C GLU A 600 -3.64 3.53 -6.97
N LEU A 601 -3.25 2.26 -6.82
CA LEU A 601 -2.23 1.63 -7.63
C LEU A 601 -2.80 1.11 -8.96
N GLY A 602 -4.01 0.58 -8.91
CA GLY A 602 -4.68 -0.01 -10.06
C GLY A 602 -5.58 -1.18 -9.68
N LYS A 603 -5.97 -1.96 -10.68
CA LYS A 603 -6.90 -3.08 -10.55
C LYS A 603 -6.32 -4.36 -11.12
N VAL A 604 -6.54 -5.48 -10.44
CA VAL A 604 -6.22 -6.82 -10.92
C VAL A 604 -7.53 -7.55 -11.24
N ARG A 605 -7.60 -8.15 -12.42
CA ARG A 605 -8.71 -9.01 -12.83
C ARG A 605 -8.69 -10.32 -12.04
N MET A 606 -9.86 -10.89 -11.80
CA MET A 606 -10.03 -12.14 -11.04
C MET A 606 -10.78 -13.19 -11.86
N PRO A 607 -10.18 -13.69 -12.95
CA PRO A 607 -10.79 -14.81 -13.67
C PRO A 607 -10.84 -16.08 -12.81
N PRO A 608 -11.73 -17.04 -13.08
CA PRO A 608 -11.78 -18.29 -12.35
C PRO A 608 -10.44 -19.05 -12.47
N GLY A 609 -9.94 -19.55 -11.34
CA GLY A 609 -8.63 -20.22 -11.23
C GLY A 609 -7.50 -19.33 -10.78
N ARG A 610 -7.70 -18.00 -10.72
CA ARG A 610 -6.66 -17.05 -10.29
C ARG A 610 -6.49 -17.02 -8.78
N LEU A 611 -5.24 -17.15 -8.35
CA LEU A 611 -4.78 -16.85 -7.00
C LEU A 611 -4.02 -15.53 -7.02
N ILE A 612 -4.43 -14.57 -6.19
CA ILE A 612 -3.68 -13.35 -5.92
C ILE A 612 -3.24 -13.30 -4.47
N SER A 613 -2.09 -12.68 -4.21
CA SER A 613 -1.62 -12.38 -2.85
C SER A 613 -1.08 -10.96 -2.77
N PHE A 614 -1.31 -10.30 -1.64
CA PHE A 614 -0.91 -8.92 -1.39
C PHE A 614 -0.69 -8.67 0.11
N PRO A 615 0.17 -7.68 0.50
CA PRO A 615 0.37 -7.34 1.89
C PRO A 615 -0.88 -6.67 2.48
N ASN A 616 -1.20 -6.94 3.74
CA ASN A 616 -2.33 -6.30 4.43
C ASN A 616 -2.10 -4.80 4.71
N ALA A 617 -0.93 -4.28 4.35
CA ALA A 617 -0.63 -2.86 4.29
C ALA A 617 -1.30 -2.14 3.10
N PHE A 618 -1.78 -2.88 2.11
CA PHE A 618 -2.61 -2.34 1.04
C PHE A 618 -4.08 -2.44 1.44
N GLN A 619 -4.83 -1.36 1.23
CA GLN A 619 -6.28 -1.48 1.19
C GLN A 619 -6.71 -2.03 -0.17
N HIS A 620 -7.77 -2.80 -0.12
CA HIS A 620 -8.37 -3.37 -1.33
C HIS A 620 -9.89 -3.24 -1.29
N ARG A 621 -10.49 -3.34 -2.47
CA ARG A 621 -11.94 -3.44 -2.63
C ARG A 621 -12.29 -4.21 -3.91
N MET A 622 -13.37 -4.95 -3.86
CA MET A 622 -13.95 -5.59 -5.05
C MET A 622 -14.79 -4.59 -5.83
N SER A 623 -14.66 -4.62 -7.15
CA SER A 623 -15.50 -3.81 -8.05
C SER A 623 -16.96 -4.30 -8.04
N PRO A 624 -17.94 -3.45 -8.42
CA PRO A 624 -19.32 -3.89 -8.61
C PRO A 624 -19.43 -5.04 -9.62
N LEU A 625 -20.39 -5.92 -9.37
CA LEU A 625 -20.68 -7.10 -10.19
C LEU A 625 -22.13 -7.08 -10.67
N GLU A 626 -22.37 -7.63 -11.85
CA GLU A 626 -23.69 -7.77 -12.44
C GLU A 626 -23.87 -9.14 -13.09
N LEU A 627 -25.12 -9.59 -13.20
CA LEU A 627 -25.45 -10.72 -14.04
C LEU A 627 -25.19 -10.41 -15.51
N GLN A 628 -24.51 -11.32 -16.22
CA GLN A 628 -24.33 -11.22 -17.67
C GLN A 628 -25.66 -11.46 -18.40
N ASP A 629 -26.37 -12.54 -18.05
CA ASP A 629 -27.76 -12.81 -18.46
C ASP A 629 -28.67 -12.50 -17.26
N LYS A 630 -29.36 -11.36 -17.31
CA LYS A 630 -30.24 -10.88 -16.22
C LYS A 630 -31.49 -11.74 -16.00
N THR A 631 -31.72 -12.75 -16.84
CA THR A 631 -32.84 -13.66 -16.71
C THR A 631 -32.51 -14.93 -15.91
N LYS A 632 -31.23 -15.15 -15.59
CA LYS A 632 -30.75 -16.33 -14.88
C LYS A 632 -29.97 -15.93 -13.63
N PRO A 633 -29.97 -16.76 -12.57
CA PRO A 633 -29.09 -16.53 -11.44
C PRO A 633 -27.63 -16.68 -11.82
N GLY A 634 -26.76 -16.09 -11.02
CA GLY A 634 -25.31 -16.19 -11.20
C GLY A 634 -24.57 -16.13 -9.86
N HIS A 635 -23.32 -16.60 -9.86
CA HIS A 635 -22.51 -16.59 -8.65
C HIS A 635 -21.02 -16.44 -8.93
N CYS A 636 -20.29 -15.97 -7.91
CA CYS A 636 -18.85 -16.10 -7.85
C CYS A 636 -18.38 -16.46 -6.44
N ARG A 637 -17.39 -17.36 -6.34
CA ARG A 637 -16.91 -17.95 -5.09
C ARG A 637 -15.43 -17.73 -4.88
N PHE A 638 -15.10 -17.34 -3.65
CA PHE A 638 -13.75 -16.99 -3.26
C PHE A 638 -13.36 -17.68 -1.96
N LEU A 639 -12.09 -18.10 -1.93
CA LEU A 639 -11.39 -18.50 -0.70
C LEU A 639 -10.37 -17.42 -0.37
N THR A 640 -10.50 -16.78 0.79
CA THR A 640 -9.54 -15.83 1.32
C THR A 640 -8.78 -16.45 2.49
N LEU A 641 -7.46 -16.31 2.45
CA LEU A 641 -6.52 -16.78 3.47
C LEU A 641 -5.72 -15.59 3.96
N SER A 642 -5.79 -15.29 5.26
CA SER A 642 -5.09 -14.16 5.86
C SER A 642 -4.02 -14.68 6.83
N LEU A 643 -2.77 -14.34 6.57
CA LEU A 643 -1.61 -14.75 7.37
C LEU A 643 -1.47 -13.85 8.58
N VAL A 644 -1.51 -14.42 9.77
CA VAL A 644 -1.08 -13.76 11.00
C VAL A 644 0.46 -13.64 10.98
N ASP A 645 1.02 -12.52 11.43
CA ASP A 645 2.47 -12.36 11.53
C ASP A 645 3.09 -13.53 12.28
N PRO A 646 3.96 -14.33 11.65
CA PRO A 646 4.52 -15.51 12.29
C PRO A 646 5.43 -15.19 13.49
N THR A 647 5.85 -13.94 13.65
CA THR A 647 6.60 -13.47 14.83
C THR A 647 5.68 -13.23 16.04
N TYR A 648 4.39 -12.94 15.78
CA TYR A 648 3.33 -12.92 16.77
C TYR A 648 2.65 -14.28 16.83
N ARG A 649 2.31 -14.70 18.05
CA ARG A 649 1.40 -15.83 18.25
C ARG A 649 0.21 -15.29 19.01
N ILE A 650 -0.97 -15.44 18.44
CA ILE A 650 -2.24 -15.03 19.06
C ILE A 650 -3.05 -16.25 19.49
N CYS A 651 -4.10 -16.04 20.26
CA CYS A 651 -5.04 -17.09 20.63
C CYS A 651 -5.69 -17.65 19.34
N SER A 652 -5.68 -18.97 19.19
CA SER A 652 -6.15 -19.66 17.98
C SER A 652 -7.16 -20.76 18.31
N THR A 653 -7.64 -21.43 17.29
CA THR A 653 -8.50 -22.60 17.45
C THR A 653 -7.78 -23.78 18.14
N ARG A 654 -6.46 -23.73 18.30
CA ARG A 654 -5.69 -24.61 19.17
C ARG A 654 -6.05 -24.42 20.64
N ASN A 655 -6.30 -23.15 21.03
CA ASN A 655 -6.54 -22.77 22.42
C ASN A 655 -8.03 -22.65 22.77
N VAL A 656 -8.90 -22.58 21.77
CA VAL A 656 -10.35 -22.40 21.94
C VAL A 656 -11.07 -23.65 21.46
N PRO A 657 -11.75 -24.40 22.33
CA PRO A 657 -12.63 -25.47 21.88
C PRO A 657 -13.72 -24.93 20.95
N PRO A 658 -14.25 -25.76 20.02
CA PRO A 658 -15.34 -25.33 19.16
C PRO A 658 -16.50 -24.74 19.96
N GLN A 659 -16.97 -23.57 19.54
CA GLN A 659 -18.05 -22.83 20.22
C GLN A 659 -19.43 -23.19 19.67
N GLN A 660 -19.49 -23.93 18.56
CA GLN A 660 -20.71 -24.32 17.85
C GLN A 660 -21.48 -25.41 18.61
N PRO A 661 -22.76 -25.22 18.92
CA PRO A 661 -23.52 -26.14 19.78
C PRO A 661 -23.62 -27.59 19.27
N LYS A 662 -23.59 -27.74 17.93
CA LYS A 662 -23.73 -29.05 17.27
C LYS A 662 -22.44 -29.87 17.19
N TRP A 663 -21.29 -29.29 17.61
CA TRP A 663 -19.98 -29.93 17.42
C TRP A 663 -19.53 -30.72 18.66
N ILE A 664 -20.02 -30.37 19.84
CA ILE A 664 -19.65 -31.02 21.10
C ILE A 664 -20.90 -31.54 21.80
N ASP A 665 -20.86 -32.79 22.18
CA ASP A 665 -21.91 -33.40 23.03
C ASP A 665 -21.68 -33.02 24.49
N GLY A 666 -22.59 -32.24 25.08
CA GLY A 666 -22.52 -31.90 26.52
C GLY A 666 -22.99 -30.47 26.85
N SER A 667 -23.25 -30.24 28.14
CA SER A 667 -23.77 -28.99 28.71
C SER A 667 -22.71 -27.89 28.88
N GLY A 668 -21.76 -27.79 27.97
CA GLY A 668 -20.79 -26.71 27.99
C GLY A 668 -21.42 -25.35 27.63
N SER A 669 -20.78 -24.24 28.00
CA SER A 669 -21.20 -22.87 27.67
C SER A 669 -21.09 -22.62 26.18
N HIS A 670 -21.92 -23.26 25.36
CA HIS A 670 -21.96 -23.05 23.92
C HIS A 670 -22.65 -21.73 23.60
N MET A 671 -22.17 -21.07 22.54
CA MET A 671 -22.80 -19.91 21.95
C MET A 671 -23.87 -20.41 20.98
N ASP A 672 -25.14 -20.02 21.15
CA ASP A 672 -26.16 -20.37 20.16
C ASP A 672 -25.99 -19.53 18.88
N LEU A 673 -26.55 -19.97 17.78
CA LEU A 673 -26.39 -19.30 16.49
C LEU A 673 -26.97 -17.88 16.51
N LYS A 674 -28.03 -17.62 17.27
CA LYS A 674 -28.66 -16.31 17.39
C LYS A 674 -27.74 -15.33 18.13
N GLU A 675 -27.12 -15.78 19.21
CA GLU A 675 -26.08 -15.03 19.93
C GLU A 675 -24.89 -14.74 19.02
N ALA A 676 -24.40 -15.76 18.30
CA ALA A 676 -23.26 -15.63 17.38
C ALA A 676 -23.54 -14.62 16.26
N LEU A 677 -24.74 -14.60 15.70
CA LEU A 677 -25.15 -13.62 14.68
C LEU A 677 -25.20 -12.19 15.23
N LYS A 678 -25.68 -12.02 16.47
CA LYS A 678 -25.67 -10.71 17.13
C LYS A 678 -24.25 -10.20 17.36
N LEU A 679 -23.36 -11.06 17.86
CA LEU A 679 -21.94 -10.72 18.08
C LEU A 679 -21.21 -10.43 16.77
N LYS A 680 -21.53 -11.16 15.70
CA LYS A 680 -21.04 -10.85 14.36
C LYS A 680 -21.44 -9.44 13.90
N GLU A 681 -22.70 -9.04 14.13
CA GLU A 681 -23.17 -7.69 13.79
C GLU A 681 -22.38 -6.61 14.56
N GLU A 682 -22.11 -6.85 15.84
CA GLU A 682 -21.30 -5.94 16.66
C GLU A 682 -19.85 -5.87 16.16
N LEU A 683 -19.25 -7.01 15.81
CA LEU A 683 -17.90 -7.07 15.24
C LEU A 683 -17.82 -6.38 13.88
N THR A 684 -18.83 -6.52 13.03
CA THR A 684 -18.91 -5.80 11.75
C THR A 684 -18.90 -4.30 11.95
N LYS A 685 -19.60 -3.77 12.96
CA LYS A 685 -19.56 -2.35 13.30
C LYS A 685 -18.17 -1.88 13.77
N ILE A 686 -17.41 -2.76 14.43
CA ILE A 686 -16.03 -2.46 14.83
C ILE A 686 -15.12 -2.38 13.60
N HIS A 687 -15.28 -3.30 12.63
CA HIS A 687 -14.50 -3.25 11.39
C HIS A 687 -14.79 -1.97 10.60
N VAL A 688 -16.05 -1.58 10.45
CA VAL A 688 -16.42 -0.31 9.78
C VAL A 688 -15.75 0.89 10.47
N ARG A 689 -15.84 0.97 11.80
CA ARG A 689 -15.18 2.05 12.57
C ARG A 689 -13.66 2.04 12.40
N LYS A 690 -13.05 0.87 12.33
CA LYS A 690 -11.61 0.74 12.06
C LYS A 690 -11.26 1.33 10.69
N ASP A 691 -12.01 0.99 9.65
CA ASP A 691 -11.75 1.46 8.29
C ASP A 691 -11.99 2.97 8.16
N GLU A 692 -13.02 3.51 8.82
CA GLU A 692 -13.27 4.95 8.94
C GLU A 692 -12.14 5.67 9.68
N ALA A 693 -11.73 5.16 10.85
CA ALA A 693 -10.63 5.74 11.63
C ALA A 693 -9.31 5.70 10.87
N THR A 694 -9.05 4.62 10.14
CA THR A 694 -7.90 4.46 9.27
C THR A 694 -7.89 5.49 8.14
N PHE A 695 -9.04 5.74 7.53
CA PHE A 695 -9.18 6.77 6.50
C PHE A 695 -8.92 8.17 7.07
N GLU A 696 -9.48 8.50 8.22
CA GLU A 696 -9.30 9.80 8.87
C GLU A 696 -7.86 10.04 9.35
N LEU A 697 -7.19 9.01 9.88
CA LEU A 697 -5.77 9.08 10.24
C LEU A 697 -4.90 9.38 9.03
N ALA A 698 -5.22 8.81 7.90
CA ALA A 698 -4.52 9.08 6.66
C ALA A 698 -4.79 10.49 6.13
N ARG A 699 -6.03 10.98 6.22
CA ARG A 699 -6.42 12.31 5.74
C ARG A 699 -5.66 13.46 6.39
N ASN A 700 -5.31 13.33 7.68
CA ASN A 700 -4.68 14.40 8.45
C ASN A 700 -3.14 14.38 8.40
N LEU A 701 -2.51 13.42 7.77
CA LEU A 701 -1.06 13.22 7.83
C LEU A 701 -0.33 13.45 6.50
N VAL A 702 -1.06 13.88 5.46
CA VAL A 702 -0.54 13.84 4.09
C VAL A 702 0.63 14.76 3.87
N PHE A 703 0.58 15.95 4.40
CA PHE A 703 1.53 17.00 4.04
C PHE A 703 1.95 17.87 5.23
N SER A 704 1.88 17.32 6.45
CA SER A 704 2.37 17.99 7.66
C SER A 704 3.91 18.12 7.72
N GLY A 705 4.62 17.68 6.71
CA GLY A 705 6.05 17.86 6.57
C GLY A 705 6.47 19.20 5.95
N PHE A 706 5.52 20.10 5.73
CA PHE A 706 5.76 21.46 5.27
C PHE A 706 5.78 22.47 6.44
N HIS A 707 6.32 22.11 7.61
CA HIS A 707 6.62 23.01 8.72
C HIS A 707 8.11 23.14 8.89
#